data_b721e9ec89ff66c7d0dacac9aab65084
#
_entry.id   b721e9ec89ff66c7d0dacac9aab65084
#
_cell.length_a   1.000
_cell.length_b   1.000
_cell.length_c   1.000
_cell.angle_alpha   90.00
_cell.angle_beta   90.00
_cell.angle_gamma   90.00
#
_symmetry.space_group_name_H-M   'P 1'
#
loop_
_entity.id
_entity.type
_entity.pdbx_description
1 polymer ?
#
loop_
_entity_poly.entity_id
_entity_poly.type
_entity_poly.pdbx_seq_one_letter_code
_entity_poly.pdbx_strand_id
1 'polypeptide(L)'
;RAGVTVSDLHTSLLQIEEQAQQWKALCTLPISPLVPLGLDDAQVIYQSLVADLIKLDSHLDPDPKRKNLLELPIPELSAKLRALAIETAPLDNLVAKNDLRRRVQDAGLPALVKSLAANQARNEDLVAEFDQCWWLSALEYLLAGDNAFASYTPEFLAELESEFVKADQRLMFEARKEISYITATRWNQAVTQLPQEVAVLKNLLKERVSWMPTLTANARKLWPNLVSHVAASPYELPDVLLQEKNFDVVIVMDAAGTTVAENLSGVLRSKQLIAFGDPMIAVPSGFEVEWQLALKSKAPENLSIFDVASEVFGREVLKRSYRLKGQLFGQLINKEFYQGRLEIEPTAAEFDGKSDLELVIVDGDTRANGNKSASTESPAAEVEKVIELIMDHVRKSPEQSLLVVSASAVHVENLHLALQQALELNTDLMEFFEKHGRERFEIATLADLNHRLADRIIFTIGFGRTPQGKVLNHFGLLNEPEAKRWLANMLVSARYRMTIVSCFSAYDLPELRGESASAYLETLLRPIYNESVESDTFESDPMLADLARRLKRFGIRVVEGFGARIPLVASFGNQSLLVEPDWSNAELDLTERIRLRPALLRHLGWGYQRVYSFEIFSDPQLVAERIGIRLGVEITPTMLNTQAVARVFEDTDSAWGDNQNGNDDRLKNDKPPHWG
;
A
#
# COMPACT_ATOMS: atom_id res chain seq x y z
N ARG A 1 -14.74 -112.43 -8.32
CA ARG A 1 -13.98 -111.44 -9.16
C ARG A 1 -15.03 -110.62 -9.87
N ALA A 2 -15.33 -109.47 -9.33
CA ALA A 2 -16.29 -108.53 -9.91
C ALA A 2 -15.66 -107.98 -11.23
N GLY A 3 -16.41 -108.27 -12.36
CA GLY A 3 -15.96 -107.71 -13.64
C GLY A 3 -16.19 -106.22 -13.66
N VAL A 4 -15.09 -105.47 -13.81
CA VAL A 4 -15.21 -104.05 -14.13
C VAL A 4 -15.78 -103.94 -15.52
N THR A 5 -16.90 -103.22 -15.71
CA THR A 5 -17.51 -103.04 -17.03
C THR A 5 -16.66 -102.05 -17.88
N VAL A 6 -16.73 -102.19 -19.21
CA VAL A 6 -16.01 -101.25 -20.12
C VAL A 6 -16.43 -99.83 -19.90
N SER A 7 -17.67 -99.59 -19.47
CA SER A 7 -18.19 -98.26 -19.11
C SER A 7 -17.55 -97.68 -17.87
N ASP A 8 -17.29 -98.52 -16.85
CA ASP A 8 -16.61 -98.07 -15.60
C ASP A 8 -15.15 -97.75 -15.87
N LEU A 9 -14.53 -98.51 -16.77
CA LEU A 9 -13.15 -98.24 -17.17
C LEU A 9 -12.98 -96.92 -17.97
N HIS A 10 -13.96 -96.68 -18.84
CA HIS A 10 -14.05 -95.45 -19.62
C HIS A 10 -14.27 -94.21 -18.70
N THR A 11 -15.19 -94.30 -17.77
CA THR A 11 -15.46 -93.25 -16.78
C THR A 11 -14.25 -93.00 -15.91
N SER A 12 -13.55 -94.02 -15.48
CA SER A 12 -12.31 -93.86 -14.70
C SER A 12 -11.17 -93.25 -15.48
N LEU A 13 -11.04 -93.58 -16.79
CA LEU A 13 -10.05 -92.93 -17.67
C LEU A 13 -10.33 -91.47 -17.88
N LEU A 14 -11.60 -91.07 -18.09
CA LEU A 14 -11.95 -89.64 -18.21
C LEU A 14 -11.66 -88.86 -16.93
N GLN A 15 -11.92 -89.45 -15.78
CA GLN A 15 -11.56 -88.82 -14.50
C GLN A 15 -10.06 -88.68 -14.34
N ILE A 16 -9.27 -89.68 -14.73
CA ILE A 16 -7.79 -89.59 -14.68
C ILE A 16 -7.27 -88.49 -15.64
N GLU A 17 -7.89 -88.41 -16.82
CA GLU A 17 -7.52 -87.44 -17.82
C GLU A 17 -7.83 -85.99 -17.36
N GLU A 18 -8.98 -85.80 -16.76
CA GLU A 18 -9.35 -84.53 -16.13
C GLU A 18 -8.43 -84.15 -14.96
N GLN A 19 -8.13 -85.10 -14.09
CA GLN A 19 -7.16 -84.90 -12.98
C GLN A 19 -5.75 -84.62 -13.50
N ALA A 20 -5.32 -85.27 -14.59
CA ALA A 20 -4.06 -84.97 -15.23
C ALA A 20 -3.96 -83.59 -15.85
N GLN A 21 -5.08 -83.09 -16.41
CA GLN A 21 -5.16 -81.73 -16.93
C GLN A 21 -5.12 -80.68 -15.78
N GLN A 22 -5.86 -80.93 -14.72
CA GLN A 22 -5.82 -80.09 -13.51
C GLN A 22 -4.41 -80.07 -12.86
N TRP A 23 -3.71 -81.20 -12.83
CA TRP A 23 -2.34 -81.25 -12.36
C TRP A 23 -1.38 -80.46 -13.24
N LYS A 24 -1.50 -80.60 -14.58
CA LYS A 24 -0.67 -79.82 -15.53
C LYS A 24 -0.92 -78.31 -15.43
N ALA A 25 -2.11 -77.91 -15.05
CA ALA A 25 -2.42 -76.48 -14.79
C ALA A 25 -1.76 -75.96 -13.52
N LEU A 26 -1.59 -76.79 -12.51
CA LEU A 26 -0.99 -76.45 -11.22
C LEU A 26 0.53 -76.68 -11.17
N CYS A 27 1.02 -77.65 -11.95
CA CYS A 27 2.44 -78.00 -11.97
C CYS A 27 3.04 -77.96 -13.37
N THR A 28 3.96 -77.02 -13.63
CA THR A 28 4.65 -76.82 -14.93
C THR A 28 5.79 -77.81 -15.15
N LEU A 29 6.14 -78.57 -14.15
CA LEU A 29 7.23 -79.60 -14.24
C LEU A 29 6.69 -80.88 -14.83
N PRO A 30 7.42 -81.63 -15.66
CA PRO A 30 7.00 -82.87 -16.27
C PRO A 30 7.15 -84.07 -15.28
N ILE A 31 6.48 -83.96 -14.15
CA ILE A 31 6.52 -84.97 -13.10
C ILE A 31 5.15 -85.58 -12.96
N SER A 32 5.03 -86.90 -12.75
CA SER A 32 3.76 -87.56 -12.44
C SER A 32 3.28 -87.14 -11.06
N PRO A 33 1.95 -87.03 -10.85
CA PRO A 33 1.45 -86.67 -9.53
C PRO A 33 1.80 -87.76 -8.52
N LEU A 34 2.65 -87.40 -7.61
CA LEU A 34 2.96 -88.23 -6.43
C LEU A 34 2.38 -87.49 -5.20
N VAL A 35 1.66 -88.17 -4.35
CA VAL A 35 1.22 -87.60 -3.08
C VAL A 35 2.47 -87.38 -2.24
N PRO A 36 2.86 -86.13 -1.97
CA PRO A 36 4.03 -85.90 -1.13
C PRO A 36 3.78 -86.37 0.27
N LEU A 37 4.78 -87.02 0.88
CA LEU A 37 4.74 -87.33 2.29
C LEU A 37 4.59 -86.05 3.11
N GLY A 38 3.58 -85.96 4.01
CA GLY A 38 3.33 -84.79 4.82
C GLY A 38 2.30 -83.80 4.23
N LEU A 39 1.52 -84.22 3.21
CA LEU A 39 0.45 -83.37 2.65
C LEU A 39 -0.62 -83.09 3.69
N ASP A 40 -0.98 -84.08 4.53
CA ASP A 40 -1.95 -83.89 5.60
C ASP A 40 -1.45 -82.88 6.63
N ASP A 41 -0.17 -82.96 6.99
CA ASP A 41 0.46 -81.98 7.90
C ASP A 41 0.46 -80.55 7.29
N ALA A 42 0.81 -80.49 6.00
CA ALA A 42 0.77 -79.21 5.29
C ALA A 42 -0.63 -78.63 5.21
N GLN A 43 -1.68 -79.44 5.07
CA GLN A 43 -3.06 -79.00 5.05
C GLN A 43 -3.49 -78.47 6.42
N VAL A 44 -3.11 -79.12 7.50
CA VAL A 44 -3.37 -78.66 8.86
C VAL A 44 -2.68 -77.36 9.15
N ILE A 45 -1.40 -77.22 8.76
CA ILE A 45 -0.66 -75.95 8.90
C ILE A 45 -1.31 -74.82 8.09
N TYR A 46 -1.68 -75.10 6.83
CA TYR A 46 -2.37 -74.15 6.01
C TYR A 46 -3.71 -73.68 6.60
N GLN A 47 -4.54 -74.58 7.12
CA GLN A 47 -5.79 -74.21 7.77
C GLN A 47 -5.59 -73.35 9.01
N SER A 48 -4.57 -73.68 9.81
CA SER A 48 -4.19 -72.87 10.97
C SER A 48 -3.71 -71.49 10.52
N LEU A 49 -2.85 -71.38 9.50
CA LEU A 49 -2.39 -70.12 8.97
C LEU A 49 -3.54 -69.23 8.44
N VAL A 50 -4.47 -69.83 7.69
CA VAL A 50 -5.66 -69.10 7.19
C VAL A 50 -6.49 -68.54 8.37
N ALA A 51 -6.72 -69.37 9.42
CA ALA A 51 -7.45 -68.92 10.60
C ALA A 51 -6.74 -67.75 11.33
N ASP A 52 -5.41 -67.81 11.44
CA ASP A 52 -4.61 -66.76 12.06
C ASP A 52 -4.56 -65.48 11.23
N LEU A 53 -4.46 -65.64 9.90
CA LEU A 53 -4.52 -64.49 8.98
C LEU A 53 -5.87 -63.80 9.01
N ILE A 54 -6.97 -64.53 9.07
CA ILE A 54 -8.33 -63.95 9.21
C ILE A 54 -8.42 -63.14 10.52
N LYS A 55 -7.90 -63.68 11.62
CA LYS A 55 -7.88 -62.95 12.90
C LYS A 55 -7.01 -61.69 12.79
N LEU A 56 -5.82 -61.81 12.24
CA LEU A 56 -4.92 -60.66 12.07
C LEU A 56 -5.52 -59.59 11.17
N ASP A 57 -6.12 -60.00 10.04
CA ASP A 57 -6.73 -59.08 9.06
C ASP A 57 -7.91 -58.30 9.69
N SER A 58 -8.67 -58.93 10.59
CA SER A 58 -9.75 -58.27 11.32
C SER A 58 -9.29 -57.19 12.31
N HIS A 59 -8.01 -57.22 12.72
CA HIS A 59 -7.44 -56.25 13.66
C HIS A 59 -6.63 -55.14 12.95
N LEU A 60 -6.39 -55.29 11.63
CA LEU A 60 -5.74 -54.27 10.83
C LEU A 60 -6.78 -53.26 10.32
N ASP A 61 -6.38 -51.99 10.23
CA ASP A 61 -7.25 -50.87 9.85
C ASP A 61 -7.89 -51.12 8.45
N PRO A 62 -9.21 -50.94 8.28
CA PRO A 62 -9.89 -51.14 7.01
C PRO A 62 -9.60 -49.99 6.01
N ASP A 63 -8.47 -50.05 5.37
CA ASP A 63 -8.15 -49.21 4.23
C ASP A 63 -8.76 -49.83 2.96
N PRO A 64 -9.69 -49.14 2.24
CA PRO A 64 -10.33 -49.68 1.05
C PRO A 64 -9.33 -49.97 -0.12
N LYS A 65 -8.10 -49.46 -0.05
CA LYS A 65 -7.03 -49.74 -0.99
C LYS A 65 -6.16 -50.94 -0.58
N ARG A 66 -6.35 -51.47 0.61
CA ARG A 66 -5.56 -52.57 1.14
C ARG A 66 -6.09 -53.92 0.61
N LYS A 67 -5.22 -54.72 -0.05
CA LYS A 67 -5.53 -56.09 -0.39
C LYS A 67 -5.64 -56.93 0.88
N ASN A 68 -6.59 -57.83 0.92
CA ASN A 68 -6.73 -58.80 1.99
C ASN A 68 -5.45 -59.65 2.11
N LEU A 69 -5.02 -59.97 3.33
CA LEU A 69 -3.82 -60.75 3.57
C LEU A 69 -3.85 -62.13 2.88
N LEU A 70 -5.06 -62.71 2.73
CA LEU A 70 -5.27 -63.98 2.04
C LEU A 70 -5.09 -63.90 0.51
N GLU A 71 -5.18 -62.71 -0.05
CA GLU A 71 -5.04 -62.48 -1.51
C GLU A 71 -3.59 -62.16 -1.94
N LEU A 72 -2.70 -62.01 -0.95
CA LEU A 72 -1.30 -61.71 -1.22
C LEU A 72 -0.50 -62.94 -1.64
N PRO A 73 0.39 -62.85 -2.61
CA PRO A 73 1.35 -63.88 -2.89
C PRO A 73 2.21 -64.21 -1.63
N ILE A 74 2.57 -65.47 -1.43
CA ILE A 74 3.31 -65.94 -0.23
C ILE A 74 4.58 -65.11 0.05
N PRO A 75 5.42 -64.73 -0.97
CA PRO A 75 6.57 -63.87 -0.71
C PRO A 75 6.24 -62.52 -0.16
N GLU A 76 5.18 -61.85 -0.71
CA GLU A 76 4.69 -60.55 -0.26
C GLU A 76 4.07 -60.65 1.12
N LEU A 77 3.28 -61.69 1.36
CA LEU A 77 2.70 -61.96 2.66
C LEU A 77 3.78 -62.13 3.74
N SER A 78 4.82 -62.96 3.43
CA SER A 78 5.94 -63.17 4.34
C SER A 78 6.72 -61.89 4.65
N ALA A 79 6.95 -61.04 3.65
CA ALA A 79 7.58 -59.73 3.84
C ALA A 79 6.77 -58.83 4.72
N LYS A 80 5.43 -58.79 4.49
CA LYS A 80 4.51 -57.94 5.24
C LYS A 80 4.36 -58.41 6.70
N LEU A 81 4.25 -59.70 6.94
CA LEU A 81 4.21 -60.26 8.28
C LEU A 81 5.52 -60.03 9.07
N ARG A 82 6.68 -60.08 8.40
CA ARG A 82 7.98 -59.74 9.01
C ARG A 82 8.05 -58.26 9.36
N ALA A 83 7.56 -57.38 8.50
CA ALA A 83 7.49 -55.96 8.78
C ALA A 83 6.63 -55.67 9.99
N LEU A 84 5.43 -56.30 10.08
CA LEU A 84 4.53 -56.15 11.23
C LEU A 84 5.13 -56.75 12.52
N ALA A 85 5.89 -57.81 12.42
CA ALA A 85 6.54 -58.42 13.59
C ALA A 85 7.73 -57.60 14.14
N ILE A 86 8.38 -56.79 13.31
CA ILE A 86 9.48 -55.88 13.72
C ILE A 86 8.90 -54.60 14.34
N GLU A 87 7.71 -54.18 13.94
CA GLU A 87 7.08 -52.91 14.34
C GLU A 87 6.37 -53.06 15.70
N THR A 88 7.15 -53.18 16.78
CA THR A 88 6.61 -53.37 18.15
C THR A 88 6.26 -52.03 18.82
N ALA A 89 6.85 -50.90 18.38
CA ALA A 89 6.63 -49.61 19.00
C ALA A 89 5.16 -49.15 19.11
N PRO A 90 4.27 -49.42 18.11
CA PRO A 90 2.84 -49.11 18.25
C PRO A 90 2.15 -49.94 19.37
N LEU A 91 2.61 -51.16 19.66
CA LEU A 91 2.03 -52.03 20.69
C LEU A 91 2.43 -51.57 22.09
N ASP A 92 3.68 -51.11 22.26
CA ASP A 92 4.17 -50.61 23.56
C ASP A 92 3.38 -49.37 24.00
N ASN A 93 2.93 -48.56 23.03
CA ASN A 93 2.16 -47.34 23.28
C ASN A 93 0.63 -47.56 23.23
N LEU A 94 0.14 -48.78 22.99
CA LEU A 94 -1.28 -49.03 22.75
C LEU A 94 -2.13 -48.68 23.98
N VAL A 95 -1.65 -48.97 25.19
CA VAL A 95 -2.35 -48.65 26.43
C VAL A 95 -2.48 -47.15 26.60
N ALA A 96 -1.40 -46.42 26.44
CA ALA A 96 -1.38 -44.95 26.53
C ALA A 96 -2.27 -44.31 25.45
N LYS A 97 -2.21 -44.84 24.22
CA LYS A 97 -3.06 -44.39 23.11
C LYS A 97 -4.54 -44.59 23.35
N ASN A 98 -4.92 -45.75 23.93
CA ASN A 98 -6.31 -46.07 24.28
C ASN A 98 -6.79 -45.20 25.43
N ASP A 99 -5.95 -44.92 26.42
CA ASP A 99 -6.29 -44.02 27.51
C ASP A 99 -6.51 -42.57 26.99
N LEU A 100 -5.61 -42.07 26.16
CA LEU A 100 -5.78 -40.77 25.51
C LEU A 100 -7.05 -40.71 24.65
N ARG A 101 -7.31 -41.76 23.85
CA ARG A 101 -8.53 -41.84 23.03
C ARG A 101 -9.79 -41.77 23.91
N ARG A 102 -9.80 -42.49 25.07
CA ARG A 102 -10.90 -42.42 26.00
C ARG A 102 -11.07 -41.01 26.57
N ARG A 103 -10.01 -40.40 27.03
CA ARG A 103 -10.04 -39.03 27.55
C ARG A 103 -10.56 -38.02 26.51
N VAL A 104 -10.20 -38.16 25.25
CA VAL A 104 -10.69 -37.32 24.14
C VAL A 104 -12.20 -37.60 23.89
N GLN A 105 -12.63 -38.85 23.98
CA GLN A 105 -14.06 -39.23 23.88
C GLN A 105 -14.87 -38.65 25.03
N ASP A 106 -14.34 -38.76 26.25
CA ASP A 106 -14.99 -38.26 27.48
C ASP A 106 -15.05 -36.70 27.45
N ALA A 107 -14.10 -36.07 26.81
CA ALA A 107 -14.10 -34.61 26.56
C ALA A 107 -15.05 -34.15 25.41
N GLY A 108 -15.71 -35.12 24.74
CA GLY A 108 -16.64 -34.79 23.65
C GLY A 108 -16.00 -34.35 22.34
N LEU A 109 -14.72 -34.64 22.11
CA LEU A 109 -13.92 -34.15 20.94
C LEU A 109 -13.59 -35.21 19.87
N PRO A 110 -14.42 -36.28 19.63
CA PRO A 110 -14.10 -37.31 18.63
C PRO A 110 -14.12 -36.77 17.20
N ALA A 111 -14.93 -35.74 16.91
CA ALA A 111 -15.00 -35.11 15.60
C ALA A 111 -13.72 -34.32 15.28
N LEU A 112 -13.15 -33.65 16.28
CA LEU A 112 -11.88 -32.92 16.13
C LEU A 112 -10.74 -33.88 15.76
N VAL A 113 -10.62 -35.03 16.46
CA VAL A 113 -9.57 -36.02 16.16
C VAL A 113 -9.69 -36.56 14.72
N LYS A 114 -10.91 -36.79 14.25
CA LYS A 114 -11.15 -37.20 12.87
C LYS A 114 -10.73 -36.11 11.86
N SER A 115 -11.03 -34.84 12.16
CA SER A 115 -10.65 -33.72 11.32
C SER A 115 -9.14 -33.52 11.26
N LEU A 116 -8.46 -33.58 12.42
CA LEU A 116 -6.99 -33.47 12.47
C LEU A 116 -6.31 -34.63 11.74
N ALA A 117 -6.84 -35.84 11.83
CA ALA A 117 -6.32 -36.99 11.10
C ALA A 117 -6.55 -36.86 9.56
N ALA A 118 -7.71 -36.36 9.14
CA ALA A 118 -8.03 -36.15 7.73
C ALA A 118 -7.14 -35.06 7.12
N ASN A 119 -6.81 -34.03 7.88
CA ASN A 119 -5.96 -32.93 7.45
C ASN A 119 -4.45 -33.22 7.56
N GLN A 120 -4.07 -34.41 8.04
CA GLN A 120 -2.67 -34.81 8.24
C GLN A 120 -1.89 -33.79 9.08
N ALA A 121 -2.51 -33.23 10.10
CA ALA A 121 -1.89 -32.24 10.99
C ALA A 121 -0.61 -32.82 11.63
N ARG A 122 0.46 -32.02 11.64
CA ARG A 122 1.73 -32.41 12.25
C ARG A 122 1.61 -32.34 13.76
N ASN A 123 2.35 -33.18 14.47
CA ASN A 123 2.33 -33.19 15.93
C ASN A 123 2.68 -31.82 16.55
N GLU A 124 3.51 -31.03 15.86
CA GLU A 124 3.94 -29.70 16.28
C GLU A 124 2.80 -28.68 16.19
N ASP A 125 1.88 -28.87 15.24
CA ASP A 125 0.80 -27.93 14.93
C ASP A 125 -0.51 -28.26 15.66
N LEU A 126 -0.61 -29.40 16.34
CA LEU A 126 -1.87 -29.92 16.96
C LEU A 126 -2.49 -28.92 17.95
N VAL A 127 -1.69 -28.21 18.73
CA VAL A 127 -2.18 -27.23 19.72
C VAL A 127 -2.74 -26.01 19.00
N ALA A 128 -2.03 -25.52 18.01
CA ALA A 128 -2.44 -24.37 17.21
C ALA A 128 -3.73 -24.67 16.41
N GLU A 129 -3.84 -25.86 15.82
CA GLU A 129 -5.06 -26.33 15.14
C GLU A 129 -6.24 -26.47 16.11
N PHE A 130 -5.99 -26.96 17.32
CA PHE A 130 -7.02 -27.02 18.35
C PHE A 130 -7.50 -25.63 18.76
N ASP A 131 -6.58 -24.71 19.01
CA ASP A 131 -6.88 -23.33 19.39
C ASP A 131 -7.67 -22.64 18.28
N GLN A 132 -7.28 -22.83 17.02
CA GLN A 132 -8.02 -22.30 15.87
C GLN A 132 -9.46 -22.84 15.81
N CYS A 133 -9.64 -24.16 15.93
CA CYS A 133 -10.97 -24.76 15.93
C CYS A 133 -11.82 -24.26 17.10
N TRP A 134 -11.21 -24.09 18.27
CA TRP A 134 -11.91 -23.58 19.45
C TRP A 134 -12.37 -22.13 19.25
N TRP A 135 -11.47 -21.28 18.75
CA TRP A 135 -11.80 -19.87 18.48
C TRP A 135 -12.84 -19.72 17.35
N LEU A 136 -12.78 -20.56 16.31
CA LEU A 136 -13.83 -20.62 15.28
C LEU A 136 -15.18 -20.95 15.88
N SER A 137 -15.25 -22.00 16.70
CA SER A 137 -16.49 -22.39 17.37
C SER A 137 -17.01 -21.30 18.32
N ALA A 138 -16.11 -20.60 19.01
CA ALA A 138 -16.47 -19.48 19.87
C ALA A 138 -17.02 -18.30 19.04
N LEU A 139 -16.40 -17.99 17.91
CA LEU A 139 -16.87 -16.96 16.99
C LEU A 139 -18.26 -17.32 16.42
N GLU A 140 -18.44 -18.55 15.93
CA GLU A 140 -19.73 -19.04 15.45
C GLU A 140 -20.83 -18.94 16.51
N TYR A 141 -20.50 -19.32 17.76
CA TYR A 141 -21.42 -19.20 18.88
C TYR A 141 -21.82 -17.74 19.17
N LEU A 142 -20.86 -16.82 19.14
CA LEU A 142 -21.13 -15.38 19.33
C LEU A 142 -21.98 -14.81 18.20
N LEU A 143 -21.65 -15.16 16.96
CA LEU A 143 -22.40 -14.71 15.77
C LEU A 143 -23.84 -15.28 15.75
N ALA A 144 -24.03 -16.53 16.20
CA ALA A 144 -25.36 -17.13 16.29
C ALA A 144 -26.18 -16.60 17.49
N GLY A 145 -25.51 -16.12 18.54
CA GLY A 145 -26.16 -15.63 19.77
C GLY A 145 -26.75 -14.23 19.68
N ASP A 146 -26.31 -13.43 18.72
CA ASP A 146 -26.76 -12.04 18.56
C ASP A 146 -27.13 -11.75 17.10
N ASN A 147 -28.40 -11.51 16.83
CA ASN A 147 -28.92 -11.17 15.52
C ASN A 147 -28.27 -9.90 14.91
N ALA A 148 -27.75 -9.01 15.77
CA ALA A 148 -27.05 -7.84 15.30
C ALA A 148 -25.75 -8.22 14.56
N PHE A 149 -25.06 -9.28 15.00
CA PHE A 149 -23.84 -9.76 14.33
C PHE A 149 -24.13 -10.64 13.11
N ALA A 150 -25.30 -11.27 13.04
CA ALA A 150 -25.68 -12.12 11.90
C ALA A 150 -25.74 -11.33 10.56
N SER A 151 -25.92 -10.02 10.62
CA SER A 151 -25.93 -9.11 9.46
C SER A 151 -24.53 -8.60 9.06
N TYR A 152 -23.49 -8.87 9.85
CA TYR A 152 -22.13 -8.42 9.56
C TYR A 152 -21.49 -9.30 8.48
N THR A 153 -21.76 -8.96 7.23
CA THR A 153 -21.07 -9.55 6.09
C THR A 153 -20.03 -8.57 5.55
N PRO A 154 -19.01 -9.04 4.80
CA PRO A 154 -18.05 -8.16 4.15
C PRO A 154 -18.71 -7.12 3.24
N GLU A 155 -19.79 -7.51 2.55
CA GLU A 155 -20.56 -6.64 1.67
C GLU A 155 -21.28 -5.54 2.44
N PHE A 156 -21.91 -5.89 3.55
CA PHE A 156 -22.59 -4.93 4.43
C PHE A 156 -21.61 -3.93 5.02
N LEU A 157 -20.44 -4.38 5.49
CA LEU A 157 -19.41 -3.48 6.01
C LEU A 157 -18.85 -2.56 4.92
N ALA A 158 -18.62 -3.08 3.72
CA ALA A 158 -18.18 -2.27 2.59
C ALA A 158 -19.23 -1.22 2.18
N GLU A 159 -20.53 -1.55 2.29
CA GLU A 159 -21.62 -0.59 2.09
C GLU A 159 -21.63 0.50 3.16
N LEU A 160 -21.52 0.13 4.45
CA LEU A 160 -21.40 1.07 5.55
C LEU A 160 -20.19 2.00 5.39
N GLU A 161 -19.04 1.49 5.00
CA GLU A 161 -17.85 2.30 4.71
C GLU A 161 -18.12 3.27 3.56
N SER A 162 -18.79 2.81 2.51
CA SER A 162 -19.20 3.68 1.39
C SER A 162 -20.17 4.76 1.82
N GLU A 163 -21.14 4.44 2.68
CA GLU A 163 -22.09 5.41 3.24
C GLU A 163 -21.39 6.41 4.15
N PHE A 164 -20.45 5.94 4.98
CA PHE A 164 -19.63 6.83 5.82
C PHE A 164 -18.86 7.84 4.96
N VAL A 165 -18.17 7.36 3.89
CA VAL A 165 -17.43 8.25 2.97
C VAL A 165 -18.36 9.29 2.36
N LYS A 166 -19.57 8.90 1.92
CA LYS A 166 -20.55 9.81 1.35
C LYS A 166 -21.05 10.81 2.39
N ALA A 167 -21.30 10.34 3.63
CA ALA A 167 -21.77 11.20 4.72
C ALA A 167 -20.70 12.22 5.13
N ASP A 168 -19.46 11.80 5.25
CA ASP A 168 -18.33 12.66 5.59
C ASP A 168 -18.08 13.73 4.50
N GLN A 169 -18.15 13.35 3.23
CA GLN A 169 -18.10 14.29 2.11
C GLN A 169 -19.29 15.27 2.11
N ARG A 170 -20.50 14.80 2.42
CA ARG A 170 -21.69 15.66 2.56
C ARG A 170 -21.52 16.64 3.71
N LEU A 171 -20.99 16.20 4.85
CA LEU A 171 -20.75 17.08 6.00
C LEU A 171 -19.86 18.25 5.60
N MET A 172 -18.75 17.99 4.87
CA MET A 172 -17.89 19.06 4.36
C MET A 172 -18.60 20.00 3.39
N PHE A 173 -19.48 19.47 2.54
CA PHE A 173 -20.24 20.28 1.59
C PHE A 173 -21.35 21.12 2.26
N GLU A 174 -22.08 20.52 3.18
CA GLU A 174 -23.14 21.21 3.94
C GLU A 174 -22.55 22.27 4.88
N ALA A 175 -21.38 22.01 5.49
CA ALA A 175 -20.66 23.01 6.27
C ALA A 175 -20.35 24.28 5.46
N ARG A 176 -20.02 24.15 4.18
CA ARG A 176 -19.82 25.31 3.29
C ARG A 176 -21.12 26.11 3.10
N LYS A 177 -22.26 25.42 2.91
CA LYS A 177 -23.55 26.05 2.77
C LYS A 177 -23.96 26.75 4.07
N GLU A 178 -23.73 26.10 5.22
CA GLU A 178 -24.05 26.68 6.53
C GLU A 178 -23.22 27.94 6.81
N ILE A 179 -21.91 27.91 6.51
CA ILE A 179 -21.03 29.09 6.60
C ILE A 179 -21.59 30.22 5.72
N SER A 180 -21.98 29.91 4.49
CA SER A 180 -22.58 30.90 3.57
C SER A 180 -23.89 31.45 4.10
N TYR A 181 -24.76 30.61 4.70
CA TYR A 181 -26.01 31.01 5.31
C TYR A 181 -25.77 31.89 6.54
N ILE A 182 -24.87 31.50 7.44
CA ILE A 182 -24.51 32.30 8.62
C ILE A 182 -23.95 33.66 8.20
N THR A 183 -23.07 33.67 7.19
CA THR A 183 -22.49 34.92 6.66
C THR A 183 -23.58 35.82 6.06
N ALA A 184 -24.47 35.26 5.25
CA ALA A 184 -25.60 36.01 4.67
C ALA A 184 -26.56 36.55 5.74
N THR A 185 -26.82 35.77 6.79
CA THR A 185 -27.64 36.17 7.91
C THR A 185 -27.02 37.33 8.68
N ARG A 186 -25.72 37.25 8.99
CA ARG A 186 -24.96 38.35 9.63
C ARG A 186 -24.96 39.58 8.75
N TRP A 187 -24.78 39.45 7.48
CA TRP A 187 -24.84 40.52 6.51
C TRP A 187 -26.19 41.20 6.51
N ASN A 188 -27.30 40.45 6.39
CA ASN A 188 -28.66 41.01 6.41
C ASN A 188 -28.97 41.76 7.71
N GLN A 189 -28.53 41.21 8.84
CA GLN A 189 -28.65 41.86 10.13
C GLN A 189 -27.86 43.18 10.18
N ALA A 190 -26.60 43.17 9.75
CA ALA A 190 -25.75 44.35 9.74
C ALA A 190 -26.28 45.44 8.78
N VAL A 191 -26.76 45.06 7.61
CA VAL A 191 -27.37 45.98 6.63
C VAL A 191 -28.63 46.65 7.22
N THR A 192 -29.43 45.92 7.99
CA THR A 192 -30.65 46.44 8.64
C THR A 192 -30.30 47.33 9.82
N GLN A 193 -29.27 46.99 10.60
CA GLN A 193 -28.89 47.74 11.83
C GLN A 193 -28.06 48.99 11.56
N LEU A 194 -27.35 49.05 10.43
CA LEU A 194 -26.40 50.13 10.07
C LEU A 194 -26.79 50.86 8.76
N PRO A 195 -28.02 51.41 8.65
CA PRO A 195 -28.52 51.97 7.38
C PRO A 195 -27.70 53.16 6.89
N GLN A 196 -27.09 53.93 7.79
CA GLN A 196 -26.24 55.07 7.40
C GLN A 196 -24.95 54.62 6.70
N GLU A 197 -24.25 53.64 7.29
CA GLU A 197 -23.03 53.11 6.66
C GLU A 197 -23.35 52.39 5.35
N VAL A 198 -24.49 51.72 5.27
CA VAL A 198 -24.99 51.10 4.03
C VAL A 198 -25.21 52.14 2.94
N ALA A 199 -25.82 53.29 3.27
CA ALA A 199 -26.03 54.34 2.30
C ALA A 199 -24.70 54.93 1.77
N VAL A 200 -23.75 55.16 2.69
CA VAL A 200 -22.40 55.62 2.31
C VAL A 200 -21.69 54.61 1.41
N LEU A 201 -21.68 53.34 1.81
CA LEU A 201 -21.07 52.28 1.04
C LEU A 201 -21.70 52.11 -0.34
N LYS A 202 -23.03 52.18 -0.46
CA LYS A 202 -23.73 52.14 -1.75
C LYS A 202 -23.35 53.32 -2.66
N ASN A 203 -23.15 54.50 -2.11
CA ASN A 203 -22.72 55.65 -2.90
C ASN A 203 -21.28 55.49 -3.40
N LEU A 204 -20.37 55.07 -2.52
CA LEU A 204 -18.97 54.79 -2.91
C LEU A 204 -18.87 53.74 -4.03
N LEU A 205 -19.67 52.68 -3.92
CA LEU A 205 -19.74 51.64 -4.96
C LEU A 205 -20.36 52.16 -6.27
N LYS A 206 -21.36 53.06 -6.23
CA LYS A 206 -21.90 53.70 -7.43
C LYS A 206 -20.88 54.61 -8.11
N GLU A 207 -20.04 55.31 -7.34
CA GLU A 207 -18.94 56.11 -7.79
C GLU A 207 -17.75 55.30 -8.26
N ARG A 208 -17.85 53.95 -8.25
CA ARG A 208 -16.81 53.00 -8.62
C ARG A 208 -15.52 53.14 -7.79
N VAL A 209 -15.65 53.57 -6.56
CA VAL A 209 -14.52 53.55 -5.62
C VAL A 209 -14.20 52.11 -5.30
N SER A 210 -13.05 51.65 -5.75
CA SER A 210 -12.56 50.30 -5.50
C SER A 210 -11.44 50.25 -4.44
N TRP A 211 -11.00 51.40 -3.96
CA TRP A 211 -9.91 51.52 -3.00
C TRP A 211 -10.38 51.06 -1.60
N MET A 212 -9.85 49.91 -1.19
CA MET A 212 -10.28 49.20 0.02
C MET A 212 -10.18 50.06 1.31
N PRO A 213 -9.12 50.80 1.58
CA PRO A 213 -9.03 51.66 2.77
C PRO A 213 -10.17 52.69 2.85
N THR A 214 -10.57 53.24 1.71
CA THR A 214 -11.72 54.18 1.68
C THR A 214 -13.02 53.47 2.02
N LEU A 215 -13.24 52.28 1.50
CA LEU A 215 -14.45 51.49 1.82
C LEU A 215 -14.49 51.10 3.29
N THR A 216 -13.37 50.57 3.82
CA THR A 216 -13.27 50.14 5.22
C THR A 216 -13.39 51.30 6.22
N ALA A 217 -12.79 52.46 5.91
CA ALA A 217 -12.88 53.64 6.78
C ALA A 217 -14.29 54.20 6.86
N ASN A 218 -15.04 54.19 5.76
CA ASN A 218 -16.39 54.74 5.67
C ASN A 218 -17.50 53.78 6.11
N ALA A 219 -17.21 52.47 6.19
CA ALA A 219 -18.15 51.43 6.63
C ALA A 219 -17.56 50.62 7.79
N ARG A 220 -16.99 51.27 8.78
CA ARG A 220 -16.13 50.68 9.82
C ARG A 220 -16.83 49.57 10.65
N LYS A 221 -18.11 49.75 10.99
CA LYS A 221 -18.91 48.75 11.71
C LYS A 221 -19.57 47.75 10.79
N LEU A 222 -19.90 48.17 9.57
CA LEU A 222 -20.54 47.29 8.57
C LEU A 222 -19.54 46.32 7.94
N TRP A 223 -18.34 46.79 7.63
CA TRP A 223 -17.33 46.04 6.90
C TRP A 223 -16.97 44.66 7.52
N PRO A 224 -16.70 44.52 8.83
CA PRO A 224 -16.37 43.21 9.44
C PRO A 224 -17.52 42.19 9.35
N ASN A 225 -18.76 42.65 9.19
CA ASN A 225 -19.90 41.76 8.98
C ASN A 225 -20.10 41.36 7.54
N LEU A 226 -19.59 42.16 6.57
CA LEU A 226 -19.67 41.87 5.15
C LEU A 226 -18.52 41.00 4.69
N VAL A 227 -17.31 41.20 5.26
CA VAL A 227 -16.06 40.51 4.85
C VAL A 227 -15.48 39.80 6.08
N SER A 228 -15.79 38.53 6.18
CA SER A 228 -15.32 37.67 7.27
C SER A 228 -13.95 37.11 7.04
N HIS A 229 -13.49 37.01 5.78
CA HIS A 229 -12.21 36.45 5.39
C HIS A 229 -11.47 37.38 4.43
N VAL A 230 -10.20 37.61 4.69
CA VAL A 230 -9.34 38.43 3.82
C VAL A 230 -8.07 37.62 3.55
N ALA A 231 -7.71 37.48 2.28
CA ALA A 231 -6.42 36.98 1.85
C ALA A 231 -5.66 38.14 1.21
N ALA A 232 -4.50 38.46 1.74
CA ALA A 232 -3.66 39.54 1.26
C ALA A 232 -2.18 39.24 1.51
N SER A 233 -1.32 39.84 0.73
CA SER A 233 0.10 39.87 1.04
C SER A 233 0.35 40.63 2.34
N PRO A 234 1.33 40.21 3.18
CA PRO A 234 1.72 40.96 4.37
C PRO A 234 2.01 42.43 4.10
N TYR A 235 2.55 42.74 2.94
CA TYR A 235 2.89 44.12 2.51
C TYR A 235 1.66 44.96 2.13
N GLU A 236 0.62 44.34 1.58
CA GLU A 236 -0.62 45.02 1.19
C GLU A 236 -1.59 45.16 2.36
N LEU A 237 -1.47 44.33 3.38
CA LEU A 237 -2.41 44.27 4.48
C LEU A 237 -2.58 45.60 5.23
N PRO A 238 -1.53 46.40 5.51
CA PRO A 238 -1.66 47.73 6.15
C PRO A 238 -2.47 48.71 5.30
N ASP A 239 -2.42 48.59 3.98
CA ASP A 239 -3.11 49.46 3.04
C ASP A 239 -4.56 49.05 2.82
N VAL A 240 -4.89 47.79 3.04
CA VAL A 240 -6.24 47.25 2.81
C VAL A 240 -7.08 47.29 4.04
N LEU A 241 -6.52 47.14 5.24
CA LEU A 241 -7.26 46.98 6.49
C LEU A 241 -6.86 48.06 7.54
N LEU A 242 -7.85 48.52 8.29
CA LEU A 242 -7.65 49.42 9.43
C LEU A 242 -6.87 48.70 10.54
N GLN A 243 -6.17 49.49 11.40
CA GLN A 243 -5.38 48.97 12.53
C GLN A 243 -6.28 48.61 13.74
N GLU A 244 -7.23 47.73 13.54
CA GLU A 244 -8.12 47.27 14.61
C GLU A 244 -8.07 45.73 14.70
N LYS A 245 -8.27 45.22 15.92
CA LYS A 245 -8.38 43.76 16.17
C LYS A 245 -9.74 43.26 15.71
N ASN A 246 -9.89 43.06 14.41
CA ASN A 246 -11.17 42.70 13.79
C ASN A 246 -11.25 41.20 13.45
N PHE A 247 -10.14 40.45 13.53
CA PHE A 247 -10.12 39.06 13.19
C PHE A 247 -9.92 38.18 14.42
N ASP A 248 -10.56 37.04 14.44
CA ASP A 248 -10.32 36.02 15.47
C ASP A 248 -9.04 35.30 15.26
N VAL A 249 -8.69 34.97 13.99
CA VAL A 249 -7.53 34.20 13.61
C VAL A 249 -6.79 34.84 12.44
N VAL A 250 -5.47 34.91 12.51
CA VAL A 250 -4.58 35.10 11.36
C VAL A 250 -3.89 33.78 11.03
N ILE A 251 -3.91 33.43 9.78
CA ILE A 251 -3.19 32.27 9.26
C ILE A 251 -2.05 32.78 8.38
N VAL A 252 -0.82 32.56 8.81
CA VAL A 252 0.36 32.89 8.04
C VAL A 252 0.78 31.65 7.25
N MET A 253 0.63 31.74 5.93
CA MET A 253 1.12 30.71 5.01
C MET A 253 2.56 31.02 4.65
N ASP A 254 3.37 29.95 4.47
CA ASP A 254 4.82 30.09 4.21
C ASP A 254 5.57 30.92 5.29
N ALA A 255 5.18 30.71 6.53
CA ALA A 255 5.72 31.46 7.68
C ALA A 255 7.23 31.31 7.87
N ALA A 256 7.84 30.23 7.37
CA ALA A 256 9.28 30.02 7.41
C ALA A 256 10.03 30.95 6.44
N GLY A 257 9.38 31.38 5.34
CA GLY A 257 9.94 32.27 4.33
C GLY A 257 9.74 33.77 4.62
N THR A 258 9.08 34.14 5.73
CA THR A 258 8.74 35.53 6.04
C THR A 258 9.17 35.92 7.44
N THR A 259 9.58 37.16 7.60
CA THR A 259 10.03 37.71 8.91
C THR A 259 8.86 38.05 9.83
N VAL A 260 9.17 38.21 11.13
CA VAL A 260 8.21 38.72 12.10
C VAL A 260 7.74 40.13 11.73
N ALA A 261 8.64 40.99 11.25
CA ALA A 261 8.33 42.38 10.89
C ALA A 261 7.28 42.47 9.76
N GLU A 262 7.42 41.63 8.73
CA GLU A 262 6.49 41.54 7.62
C GLU A 262 5.09 41.13 8.09
N ASN A 263 5.00 40.20 9.00
CA ASN A 263 3.70 39.64 9.46
C ASN A 263 3.09 40.39 10.66
N LEU A 264 3.81 41.35 11.25
CA LEU A 264 3.37 42.07 12.45
C LEU A 264 2.00 42.73 12.24
N SER A 265 1.76 43.27 11.06
CA SER A 265 0.49 43.86 10.70
C SER A 265 -0.71 42.91 10.82
N GLY A 266 -0.56 41.67 10.37
CA GLY A 266 -1.57 40.62 10.50
C GLY A 266 -1.78 40.19 11.96
N VAL A 267 -0.68 39.93 12.65
CA VAL A 267 -0.67 39.49 14.05
C VAL A 267 -1.38 40.50 14.97
N LEU A 268 -1.08 41.77 14.79
CA LEU A 268 -1.71 42.85 15.60
C LEU A 268 -3.21 43.00 15.38
N ARG A 269 -3.72 42.55 14.23
CA ARG A 269 -5.13 42.60 13.87
C ARG A 269 -5.94 41.38 14.28
N SER A 270 -5.32 40.40 14.90
CA SER A 270 -5.93 39.12 15.26
C SER A 270 -5.78 38.79 16.74
N LYS A 271 -6.56 37.81 17.19
CA LYS A 271 -6.51 37.28 18.57
C LYS A 271 -5.66 36.03 18.68
N GLN A 272 -5.60 35.26 17.59
CA GLN A 272 -4.88 33.98 17.51
C GLN A 272 -4.02 33.95 16.24
N LEU A 273 -2.81 33.38 16.36
CA LEU A 273 -1.89 33.14 15.26
C LEU A 273 -1.82 31.64 14.98
N ILE A 274 -1.95 31.27 13.71
CA ILE A 274 -1.62 29.94 13.19
C ILE A 274 -0.58 30.14 12.09
N ALA A 275 0.62 29.57 12.25
CA ALA A 275 1.71 29.69 11.32
C ALA A 275 2.02 28.35 10.66
N PHE A 276 1.92 28.28 9.33
CA PHE A 276 2.34 27.14 8.53
C PHE A 276 3.65 27.46 7.84
N GLY A 277 4.64 26.58 7.98
CA GLY A 277 5.94 26.78 7.34
C GLY A 277 6.81 25.52 7.38
N ASP A 278 7.75 25.47 6.46
CA ASP A 278 8.77 24.44 6.41
C ASP A 278 10.16 25.11 6.40
N PRO A 279 10.86 25.13 7.54
CA PRO A 279 12.17 25.76 7.65
C PRO A 279 13.27 25.05 6.85
N MET A 280 12.96 23.83 6.33
CA MET A 280 13.91 23.10 5.50
C MET A 280 13.95 23.64 4.06
N ILE A 281 12.83 24.18 3.57
CA ILE A 281 12.73 24.66 2.17
C ILE A 281 12.64 26.18 2.04
N ALA A 282 12.32 26.89 3.11
CA ALA A 282 12.16 28.35 3.10
C ALA A 282 12.87 29.01 4.28
N VAL A 283 13.44 30.17 4.02
CA VAL A 283 13.93 31.13 5.02
C VAL A 283 13.61 32.53 4.51
N PRO A 284 13.50 33.52 5.42
CA PRO A 284 13.33 34.88 4.99
C PRO A 284 14.47 35.32 4.07
N SER A 285 14.15 35.87 2.91
CA SER A 285 15.16 36.43 2.02
C SER A 285 15.82 37.64 2.68
N GLY A 286 17.14 37.70 2.62
CA GLY A 286 17.88 38.85 3.10
C GLY A 286 17.50 40.09 2.29
N PHE A 287 17.09 41.13 2.98
CA PHE A 287 16.87 42.44 2.38
C PHE A 287 18.16 43.26 2.56
N GLU A 288 18.99 43.33 1.53
CA GLU A 288 20.17 44.16 1.55
C GLU A 288 19.81 45.61 1.12
N VAL A 289 19.90 46.51 2.08
CA VAL A 289 19.88 47.96 1.78
C VAL A 289 21.32 48.47 1.89
N GLU A 290 21.89 48.87 0.78
CA GLU A 290 23.12 49.63 0.79
C GLU A 290 22.88 51.02 1.41
N TRP A 291 23.16 51.13 2.73
CA TRP A 291 23.25 52.44 3.37
C TRP A 291 24.68 52.90 3.37
N GLN A 292 24.93 54.12 2.92
CA GLN A 292 26.25 54.77 2.98
C GLN A 292 26.78 55.02 4.40
N LEU A 293 26.03 54.73 5.40
CA LEU A 293 26.44 54.80 6.83
C LEU A 293 26.58 53.39 7.36
N ALA A 294 27.82 52.90 7.37
CA ALA A 294 28.23 51.67 8.04
C ALA A 294 28.03 51.78 9.57
N LEU A 295 26.83 51.60 10.04
CA LEU A 295 26.63 51.19 11.43
C LEU A 295 27.08 49.75 11.53
N LYS A 296 28.22 49.53 12.25
CA LYS A 296 28.76 48.23 12.62
C LYS A 296 27.84 47.53 13.66
N SER A 297 26.57 47.36 13.37
CA SER A 297 25.74 46.43 14.09
C SER A 297 25.60 45.18 13.21
N LYS A 298 25.92 44.00 13.77
CA LYS A 298 25.45 42.74 13.17
C LYS A 298 23.99 42.95 12.81
N ALA A 299 23.63 42.80 11.54
CA ALA A 299 22.24 42.76 11.15
C ALA A 299 21.56 41.74 12.06
N PRO A 300 20.40 42.06 12.66
CA PRO A 300 19.66 41.06 13.42
C PRO A 300 19.46 39.87 12.49
N GLU A 301 19.75 38.67 12.99
CA GLU A 301 19.42 37.46 12.26
C GLU A 301 17.97 37.59 11.78
N ASN A 302 17.71 37.39 10.48
CA ASN A 302 16.38 37.46 9.91
C ASN A 302 15.57 36.24 10.40
N LEU A 303 15.08 36.33 11.65
CA LEU A 303 14.27 35.28 12.25
C LEU A 303 12.93 35.22 11.54
N SER A 304 12.55 34.04 11.10
CA SER A 304 11.23 33.82 10.54
C SER A 304 10.15 33.91 11.61
N ILE A 305 8.94 34.31 11.21
CA ILE A 305 7.79 34.26 12.12
C ILE A 305 7.50 32.82 12.57
N PHE A 306 7.84 31.83 11.75
CA PHE A 306 7.70 30.41 12.09
C PHE A 306 8.61 30.02 13.25
N ASP A 307 9.87 30.43 13.23
CA ASP A 307 10.84 30.10 14.28
C ASP A 307 10.42 30.74 15.61
N VAL A 308 10.08 32.03 15.60
CA VAL A 308 9.62 32.75 16.79
C VAL A 308 8.31 32.15 17.35
N ALA A 309 7.35 31.85 16.49
CA ALA A 309 6.11 31.20 16.92
C ALA A 309 6.37 29.80 17.50
N SER A 310 7.31 29.04 16.92
CA SER A 310 7.70 27.73 17.42
C SER A 310 8.33 27.76 18.81
N GLU A 311 9.14 28.77 19.10
CA GLU A 311 9.74 28.97 20.42
C GLU A 311 8.70 29.35 21.49
N VAL A 312 7.72 30.17 21.12
CA VAL A 312 6.71 30.69 22.06
C VAL A 312 5.58 29.71 22.30
N PHE A 313 5.09 29.05 21.25
CA PHE A 313 3.86 28.24 21.29
C PHE A 313 4.12 26.74 21.13
N GLY A 314 5.34 26.32 20.82
CA GLY A 314 5.65 24.99 20.36
C GLY A 314 5.25 24.78 18.91
N ARG A 315 5.44 23.58 18.39
CA ARG A 315 5.10 23.22 17.02
C ARG A 315 4.53 21.81 16.92
N GLU A 316 3.62 21.65 16.01
CA GLU A 316 3.15 20.35 15.53
C GLU A 316 3.77 20.04 14.17
N VAL A 317 4.15 18.78 13.96
CA VAL A 317 4.76 18.34 12.72
C VAL A 317 3.75 17.52 11.93
N LEU A 318 3.44 17.95 10.70
CA LEU A 318 2.66 17.16 9.76
C LEU A 318 3.54 16.01 9.25
N LYS A 319 3.30 14.80 9.73
CA LYS A 319 4.13 13.64 9.44
C LYS A 319 3.88 13.08 8.04
N ARG A 320 2.63 13.13 7.57
CA ARG A 320 2.24 12.54 6.28
C ARG A 320 2.44 13.48 5.12
N SER A 321 3.19 13.04 4.12
CA SER A 321 3.37 13.79 2.89
C SER A 321 2.42 13.27 1.81
N TYR A 322 1.58 14.17 1.27
CA TYR A 322 0.73 13.90 0.11
C TYR A 322 1.38 14.33 -1.21
N ARG A 323 2.55 14.95 -1.16
CA ARG A 323 3.28 15.45 -2.32
C ARG A 323 4.34 14.48 -2.80
N LEU A 324 5.07 13.87 -1.86
CA LEU A 324 6.13 12.94 -2.19
C LEU A 324 5.50 11.63 -2.64
N LYS A 325 5.68 11.32 -3.90
CA LYS A 325 5.28 10.07 -4.51
C LYS A 325 6.53 9.24 -4.71
N GLY A 326 6.41 7.96 -4.36
CA GLY A 326 7.52 7.05 -4.44
C GLY A 326 8.33 6.94 -3.16
N GLN A 327 8.53 5.69 -2.75
CA GLN A 327 9.23 5.41 -1.51
C GLN A 327 10.73 5.65 -1.66
N LEU A 328 11.32 5.25 -2.79
CA LEU A 328 12.77 5.40 -3.01
C LEU A 328 13.17 6.88 -3.01
N PHE A 329 12.48 7.68 -3.81
CA PHE A 329 12.74 9.12 -3.89
C PHE A 329 12.31 9.84 -2.62
N GLY A 330 11.13 9.52 -2.10
CA GLY A 330 10.62 10.10 -0.87
C GLY A 330 11.47 9.74 0.35
N GLN A 331 11.96 8.51 0.46
CA GLN A 331 12.85 8.10 1.57
C GLN A 331 14.20 8.82 1.52
N LEU A 332 14.77 9.03 0.34
CA LEU A 332 15.98 9.82 0.19
C LEU A 332 15.77 11.23 0.74
N ILE A 333 14.68 11.89 0.35
CA ILE A 333 14.33 13.22 0.85
C ILE A 333 14.10 13.18 2.36
N ASN A 334 13.35 12.20 2.85
CA ASN A 334 13.02 12.05 4.25
C ASN A 334 14.27 11.86 5.11
N LYS A 335 15.19 11.00 4.69
CA LYS A 335 16.43 10.72 5.40
C LYS A 335 17.35 11.95 5.42
N GLU A 336 17.60 12.56 4.27
CA GLU A 336 18.60 13.61 4.12
C GLU A 336 18.12 14.96 4.66
N PHE A 337 16.82 15.27 4.55
CA PHE A 337 16.29 16.60 4.88
C PHE A 337 15.34 16.61 6.07
N TYR A 338 14.60 15.52 6.32
CA TYR A 338 13.57 15.47 7.37
C TYR A 338 13.85 14.48 8.49
N GLN A 339 15.05 13.89 8.54
CA GLN A 339 15.50 12.99 9.63
C GLN A 339 14.57 11.78 9.84
N GLY A 340 13.98 11.27 8.78
CA GLY A 340 13.08 10.11 8.85
C GLY A 340 11.69 10.39 9.43
N ARG A 341 11.29 11.66 9.62
CA ARG A 341 10.02 12.01 10.30
C ARG A 341 8.79 11.92 9.41
N LEU A 342 8.98 11.89 8.09
CA LEU A 342 7.86 11.84 7.15
C LEU A 342 7.37 10.41 6.94
N GLU A 343 6.08 10.26 6.87
CA GLU A 343 5.40 9.04 6.48
C GLU A 343 5.13 9.08 4.98
N ILE A 344 5.81 8.21 4.24
CA ILE A 344 5.74 8.15 2.78
C ILE A 344 5.22 6.78 2.39
N GLU A 345 4.15 6.76 1.61
CA GLU A 345 3.55 5.53 1.11
C GLU A 345 4.19 5.14 -0.23
N PRO A 346 4.49 3.86 -0.43
CA PRO A 346 5.04 3.38 -1.70
C PRO A 346 3.99 3.42 -2.82
N THR A 347 4.45 3.56 -4.07
CA THR A 347 3.59 3.56 -5.27
C THR A 347 3.47 2.17 -5.88
N ALA A 348 2.39 1.95 -6.63
CA ALA A 348 2.24 0.72 -7.42
C ALA A 348 3.31 0.63 -8.52
N ALA A 349 3.75 1.76 -9.07
CA ALA A 349 4.81 1.80 -10.07
C ALA A 349 6.16 1.27 -9.52
N GLU A 350 6.48 1.60 -8.27
CA GLU A 350 7.69 1.07 -7.61
C GLU A 350 7.63 -0.44 -7.42
N PHE A 351 6.45 -0.96 -7.11
CA PHE A 351 6.26 -2.41 -7.02
C PHE A 351 6.51 -3.11 -8.36
N ASP A 352 6.16 -2.46 -9.47
CA ASP A 352 6.44 -2.90 -10.84
C ASP A 352 7.89 -2.64 -11.28
N GLY A 353 8.74 -2.16 -10.38
CA GLY A 353 10.15 -1.86 -10.68
C GLY A 353 10.36 -0.56 -11.46
N LYS A 354 9.36 0.30 -11.54
CA LYS A 354 9.48 1.63 -12.17
C LYS A 354 9.91 2.63 -11.10
N SER A 355 10.96 3.39 -11.39
CA SER A 355 11.44 4.45 -10.50
C SER A 355 10.89 5.82 -10.91
N ASP A 356 10.46 6.60 -9.92
CA ASP A 356 10.09 8.01 -10.11
C ASP A 356 11.32 8.90 -10.23
N LEU A 357 12.48 8.39 -9.86
CA LEU A 357 13.78 9.05 -10.02
C LEU A 357 14.59 8.33 -11.11
N GLU A 358 14.92 9.07 -12.15
CA GLU A 358 15.72 8.60 -13.28
C GLU A 358 17.06 9.35 -13.31
N LEU A 359 18.17 8.62 -13.42
CA LEU A 359 19.50 9.18 -13.58
C LEU A 359 19.98 8.95 -15.01
N VAL A 360 20.30 10.03 -15.69
CA VAL A 360 20.85 10.04 -17.05
C VAL A 360 22.27 10.58 -17.00
N ILE A 361 23.24 9.70 -17.23
CA ILE A 361 24.63 10.10 -17.33
C ILE A 361 25.00 10.24 -18.79
N VAL A 362 25.48 11.44 -19.18
CA VAL A 362 25.95 11.74 -20.52
C VAL A 362 27.47 11.81 -20.54
N ASP A 363 28.06 11.41 -21.64
CA ASP A 363 29.51 11.49 -21.80
C ASP A 363 29.89 12.90 -22.24
N GLY A 364 30.13 13.76 -21.26
CA GLY A 364 30.50 15.17 -21.47
C GLY A 364 32.01 15.34 -21.60
N ASP A 365 32.59 14.91 -22.72
CA ASP A 365 34.00 15.23 -23.02
C ASP A 365 34.14 16.69 -23.49
N THR A 366 34.78 17.52 -22.68
CA THR A 366 35.07 18.93 -22.98
C THR A 366 36.07 19.12 -24.15
N ARG A 367 36.50 18.03 -24.80
CA ARG A 367 37.47 18.07 -25.90
C ARG A 367 36.88 18.51 -27.23
N ALA A 368 35.53 18.59 -27.38
CA ALA A 368 34.90 18.74 -28.70
C ALA A 368 34.99 20.11 -29.33
N ASN A 369 35.28 21.18 -28.58
CA ASN A 369 35.23 22.54 -29.12
C ASN A 369 36.59 23.27 -29.07
N GLY A 370 37.62 22.78 -29.68
CA GLY A 370 38.87 23.45 -30.12
C GLY A 370 39.37 24.73 -29.41
N ASN A 371 38.69 25.25 -28.41
CA ASN A 371 39.03 26.46 -27.69
C ASN A 371 39.80 26.12 -26.39
N LYS A 372 40.95 26.74 -26.23
CA LYS A 372 41.92 26.54 -25.14
C LYS A 372 41.43 26.97 -23.74
N SER A 373 40.18 27.39 -23.61
CA SER A 373 39.53 27.71 -22.32
C SER A 373 38.24 26.90 -22.19
N ALA A 374 38.39 25.60 -22.09
CA ALA A 374 37.25 24.75 -21.84
C ALA A 374 36.79 24.96 -20.39
N SER A 375 35.73 25.72 -20.21
CA SER A 375 35.00 25.79 -18.95
C SER A 375 34.40 24.43 -18.71
N THR A 376 34.46 23.93 -17.46
CA THR A 376 33.72 22.74 -17.04
C THR A 376 32.23 23.02 -16.90
N GLU A 377 31.83 24.28 -16.98
CA GLU A 377 30.46 24.74 -16.83
C GLU A 377 29.72 24.68 -18.17
N SER A 378 28.50 24.22 -18.14
CA SER A 378 27.58 24.04 -19.25
C SER A 378 28.11 23.16 -20.40
N PRO A 379 28.32 21.86 -20.15
CA PRO A 379 28.74 20.90 -21.17
C PRO A 379 27.69 20.79 -22.30
N ALA A 380 28.13 20.85 -23.57
CA ALA A 380 27.23 20.76 -24.71
C ALA A 380 26.40 19.48 -24.75
N ALA A 381 27.01 18.33 -24.39
CA ALA A 381 26.31 17.04 -24.35
C ALA A 381 25.17 17.02 -23.33
N GLU A 382 25.33 17.73 -22.21
CA GLU A 382 24.28 17.86 -21.20
C GLU A 382 23.14 18.76 -21.71
N VAL A 383 23.47 19.86 -22.36
CA VAL A 383 22.50 20.75 -23.02
C VAL A 383 21.68 19.98 -24.05
N GLU A 384 22.35 19.27 -24.98
CA GLU A 384 21.69 18.48 -26.02
C GLU A 384 20.74 17.45 -25.44
N LYS A 385 21.18 16.71 -24.37
CA LYS A 385 20.36 15.69 -23.73
C LYS A 385 19.16 16.29 -23.01
N VAL A 386 19.31 17.42 -22.34
CA VAL A 386 18.18 18.11 -21.69
C VAL A 386 17.16 18.56 -22.73
N ILE A 387 17.59 19.13 -23.84
CA ILE A 387 16.68 19.53 -24.95
C ILE A 387 15.98 18.31 -25.53
N GLU A 388 16.67 17.19 -25.75
CA GLU A 388 16.05 15.92 -26.17
C GLU A 388 14.95 15.51 -25.21
N LEU A 389 15.21 15.51 -23.89
CA LEU A 389 14.26 15.13 -22.85
C LEU A 389 13.05 16.08 -22.77
N ILE A 390 13.25 17.38 -23.00
CA ILE A 390 12.17 18.37 -23.08
C ILE A 390 11.27 18.05 -24.28
N MET A 391 11.85 17.91 -25.48
CA MET A 391 11.10 17.64 -26.70
C MET A 391 10.36 16.30 -26.64
N ASP A 392 11.00 15.28 -26.04
CA ASP A 392 10.38 13.96 -25.81
C ASP A 392 9.18 14.06 -24.85
N HIS A 393 9.31 14.83 -23.76
CA HIS A 393 8.22 15.09 -22.83
C HIS A 393 7.02 15.76 -23.50
N VAL A 394 7.27 16.82 -24.24
CA VAL A 394 6.21 17.58 -24.93
C VAL A 394 5.45 16.71 -25.93
N ARG A 395 6.15 15.78 -26.61
CA ARG A 395 5.50 14.83 -27.54
C ARG A 395 4.72 13.73 -26.85
N LYS A 396 5.24 13.18 -25.74
CA LYS A 396 4.65 12.01 -25.07
C LYS A 396 3.64 12.34 -23.98
N SER A 397 3.80 13.49 -23.33
CA SER A 397 3.02 13.88 -22.14
C SER A 397 2.68 15.38 -22.12
N PRO A 398 2.02 15.92 -23.17
CA PRO A 398 1.76 17.36 -23.32
C PRO A 398 0.82 17.93 -22.22
N GLU A 399 0.09 17.04 -21.51
CA GLU A 399 -0.80 17.44 -20.42
C GLU A 399 -0.08 17.62 -19.08
N GLN A 400 1.14 17.08 -18.97
CA GLN A 400 1.93 17.18 -17.73
C GLN A 400 2.81 18.41 -17.75
N SER A 401 2.83 19.13 -16.64
CA SER A 401 3.71 20.28 -16.47
C SER A 401 5.18 19.86 -16.35
N LEU A 402 6.07 20.66 -16.93
CA LEU A 402 7.51 20.43 -16.96
C LEU A 402 8.27 21.62 -16.42
N LEU A 403 9.23 21.36 -15.53
CA LEU A 403 10.18 22.34 -15.02
C LEU A 403 11.60 21.82 -15.22
N VAL A 404 12.49 22.66 -15.73
CA VAL A 404 13.91 22.35 -15.85
C VAL A 404 14.69 23.22 -14.87
N VAL A 405 15.55 22.59 -14.07
CA VAL A 405 16.28 23.28 -13.01
C VAL A 405 17.78 23.00 -13.15
N SER A 406 18.60 24.02 -13.02
CA SER A 406 20.06 23.85 -13.05
C SER A 406 20.75 24.50 -11.85
N ALA A 407 21.90 23.91 -11.46
CA ALA A 407 22.81 24.49 -10.48
C ALA A 407 23.70 25.61 -11.07
N SER A 408 23.71 25.81 -12.41
CA SER A 408 24.49 26.81 -13.09
C SER A 408 23.60 27.81 -13.84
N ALA A 409 23.79 29.10 -13.60
CA ALA A 409 23.08 30.14 -14.33
C ALA A 409 23.50 30.18 -15.82
N VAL A 410 24.78 29.96 -16.11
CA VAL A 410 25.29 29.89 -17.48
C VAL A 410 24.67 28.73 -18.25
N HIS A 411 24.44 27.60 -17.56
CA HIS A 411 23.77 26.46 -18.18
C HIS A 411 22.31 26.77 -18.52
N VAL A 412 21.61 27.48 -17.64
CA VAL A 412 20.23 27.96 -17.89
C VAL A 412 20.17 28.84 -19.15
N GLU A 413 21.09 29.78 -19.29
CA GLU A 413 21.16 30.64 -20.50
C GLU A 413 21.38 29.80 -21.76
N ASN A 414 22.32 28.85 -21.73
CA ASN A 414 22.61 27.98 -22.85
C ASN A 414 21.43 27.05 -23.20
N LEU A 415 20.69 26.57 -22.19
CA LEU A 415 19.47 25.80 -22.40
C LEU A 415 18.37 26.64 -23.07
N HIS A 416 18.20 27.91 -22.68
CA HIS A 416 17.26 28.81 -23.33
C HIS A 416 17.59 29.01 -24.80
N LEU A 417 18.85 29.24 -25.10
CA LEU A 417 19.32 29.43 -26.51
C LEU A 417 19.12 28.15 -27.34
N ALA A 418 19.51 27.01 -26.78
CA ALA A 418 19.35 25.71 -27.44
C ALA A 418 17.87 25.33 -27.65
N LEU A 419 17.01 25.62 -26.67
CA LEU A 419 15.57 25.40 -26.79
C LEU A 419 14.95 26.26 -27.86
N GLN A 420 15.32 27.55 -27.94
CA GLN A 420 14.85 28.44 -28.98
C GLN A 420 15.21 27.91 -30.38
N GLN A 421 16.46 27.48 -30.59
CA GLN A 421 16.89 26.84 -31.84
C GLN A 421 16.11 25.57 -32.17
N ALA A 422 15.84 24.72 -31.15
CA ALA A 422 15.07 23.50 -31.34
C ALA A 422 13.61 23.78 -31.70
N LEU A 423 13.00 24.83 -31.15
CA LEU A 423 11.62 25.23 -31.43
C LEU A 423 11.47 25.88 -32.85
N GLU A 424 12.50 26.56 -33.36
CA GLU A 424 12.50 27.05 -34.75
C GLU A 424 12.34 25.90 -35.76
N LEU A 425 12.82 24.69 -35.41
CA LEU A 425 12.71 23.49 -36.23
C LEU A 425 11.44 22.65 -35.93
N ASN A 426 10.75 22.92 -34.82
CA ASN A 426 9.59 22.15 -34.36
C ASN A 426 8.45 23.09 -33.91
N THR A 427 7.96 23.89 -34.83
CA THR A 427 6.93 24.93 -34.56
C THR A 427 5.59 24.36 -34.09
N ASP A 428 5.31 23.09 -34.39
CA ASP A 428 4.13 22.33 -33.92
C ASP A 428 4.08 22.14 -32.42
N LEU A 429 5.20 22.27 -31.72
CA LEU A 429 5.28 22.11 -30.28
C LEU A 429 5.18 23.42 -29.47
N MET A 430 5.08 24.57 -30.17
CA MET A 430 5.02 25.88 -29.53
C MET A 430 3.86 26.04 -28.54
N GLU A 431 2.71 25.44 -28.82
CA GLU A 431 1.51 25.54 -27.98
C GLU A 431 1.79 25.12 -26.50
N PHE A 432 2.66 24.15 -26.30
CA PHE A 432 3.03 23.71 -24.94
C PHE A 432 3.75 24.82 -24.16
N PHE A 433 4.64 25.54 -24.82
CA PHE A 433 5.48 26.57 -24.20
C PHE A 433 4.75 27.91 -24.03
N GLU A 434 3.68 28.16 -24.79
CA GLU A 434 2.82 29.34 -24.69
C GLU A 434 1.76 29.23 -23.61
N LYS A 435 1.59 28.07 -22.97
CA LYS A 435 0.63 27.90 -21.86
C LYS A 435 0.95 28.88 -20.74
N HIS A 436 -0.07 29.65 -20.33
CA HIS A 436 0.02 30.59 -19.23
C HIS A 436 -0.55 29.97 -17.95
N GLY A 437 0.03 30.30 -16.80
CA GLY A 437 -0.48 29.82 -15.50
C GLY A 437 0.63 29.60 -14.48
N ARG A 438 0.26 29.06 -13.32
CA ARG A 438 1.21 28.76 -12.24
C ARG A 438 2.14 27.58 -12.57
N GLU A 439 1.74 26.72 -13.46
CA GLU A 439 2.45 25.50 -13.86
C GLU A 439 2.95 25.57 -15.31
N ARG A 440 3.26 26.77 -15.78
CA ARG A 440 3.88 26.98 -17.09
C ARG A 440 5.25 26.33 -17.15
N PHE A 441 5.66 25.94 -18.36
CA PHE A 441 7.04 25.52 -18.60
C PHE A 441 8.03 26.65 -18.24
N GLU A 442 9.11 26.25 -17.59
CA GLU A 442 10.19 27.19 -17.26
C GLU A 442 11.52 26.45 -17.15
N ILE A 443 12.59 27.16 -17.48
CA ILE A 443 13.97 26.77 -17.17
C ILE A 443 14.46 27.76 -16.12
N ALA A 444 14.81 27.28 -14.93
CA ALA A 444 15.17 28.12 -13.79
C ALA A 444 16.46 27.65 -13.14
N THR A 445 17.09 28.53 -12.38
CA THR A 445 18.16 28.11 -11.47
C THR A 445 17.59 27.53 -10.19
N LEU A 446 18.41 26.84 -9.43
CA LEU A 446 18.02 26.34 -8.08
C LEU A 446 17.53 27.46 -7.16
N ALA A 447 18.12 28.66 -7.26
CA ALA A 447 17.78 29.80 -6.41
C ALA A 447 16.42 30.44 -6.80
N ASP A 448 16.02 30.36 -8.08
CA ASP A 448 14.82 31.02 -8.59
C ASP A 448 13.55 30.18 -8.53
N LEU A 449 13.61 29.02 -7.92
CA LEU A 449 12.53 28.02 -7.96
C LEU A 449 11.21 28.46 -7.31
N ASN A 450 11.23 29.39 -6.36
CA ASN A 450 10.08 30.06 -5.73
C ASN A 450 8.88 29.14 -5.41
N HIS A 451 9.12 27.96 -4.82
CA HIS A 451 8.09 26.98 -4.41
C HIS A 451 7.17 26.50 -5.56
N ARG A 452 7.66 26.45 -6.77
CA ARG A 452 6.90 25.95 -7.92
C ARG A 452 6.76 24.44 -7.85
N LEU A 453 5.63 23.96 -8.32
CA LEU A 453 5.34 22.54 -8.48
C LEU A 453 5.27 22.22 -9.95
N ALA A 454 5.82 21.07 -10.33
CA ALA A 454 5.66 20.52 -11.67
C ALA A 454 5.42 19.01 -11.60
N ASP A 455 4.72 18.48 -12.59
CA ASP A 455 4.47 17.05 -12.71
C ASP A 455 5.77 16.29 -12.96
N ARG A 456 6.64 16.86 -13.77
CA ARG A 456 8.00 16.37 -14.02
C ARG A 456 9.04 17.48 -13.81
N ILE A 457 10.16 17.13 -13.17
CA ILE A 457 11.33 17.99 -13.07
C ILE A 457 12.50 17.31 -13.77
N ILE A 458 13.22 18.08 -14.59
CA ILE A 458 14.52 17.71 -15.10
C ILE A 458 15.54 18.56 -14.36
N PHE A 459 16.32 17.91 -13.49
CA PHE A 459 17.42 18.55 -12.79
C PHE A 459 18.72 18.28 -13.55
N THR A 460 19.38 19.33 -14.01
CA THR A 460 20.65 19.24 -14.73
C THR A 460 21.73 19.94 -13.92
N ILE A 461 22.86 19.24 -13.68
CA ILE A 461 23.92 19.78 -12.83
C ILE A 461 24.61 20.94 -13.50
N GLY A 462 24.81 20.88 -14.82
CA GLY A 462 25.41 21.94 -15.60
C GLY A 462 26.92 22.04 -15.44
N PHE A 463 27.58 21.01 -14.95
CA PHE A 463 29.04 20.93 -14.82
C PHE A 463 29.56 19.62 -15.39
N GLY A 464 30.71 19.68 -16.07
CA GLY A 464 31.36 18.52 -16.69
C GLY A 464 32.71 18.19 -16.06
N ARG A 465 33.40 17.26 -16.71
CA ARG A 465 34.77 16.88 -16.37
C ARG A 465 35.78 17.86 -16.99
N THR A 466 36.90 18.04 -16.33
CA THR A 466 38.05 18.78 -16.93
C THR A 466 38.59 17.98 -18.12
N PRO A 467 39.43 18.62 -19.02
CA PRO A 467 40.08 17.93 -20.12
C PRO A 467 40.95 16.74 -19.71
N GLN A 468 41.28 16.64 -18.38
CA GLN A 468 42.02 15.54 -17.79
C GLN A 468 41.09 14.45 -17.21
N GLY A 469 39.77 14.57 -17.38
CA GLY A 469 38.77 13.63 -16.92
C GLY A 469 38.40 13.77 -15.43
N LYS A 470 38.87 14.80 -14.73
CA LYS A 470 38.57 15.00 -13.31
C LYS A 470 37.35 15.88 -13.12
N VAL A 471 36.53 15.56 -12.11
CA VAL A 471 35.44 16.41 -11.63
C VAL A 471 35.98 17.37 -10.58
N LEU A 472 35.64 18.65 -10.69
CA LEU A 472 36.04 19.69 -9.73
C LEU A 472 35.02 19.77 -8.59
N ASN A 473 35.44 20.25 -7.42
CA ASN A 473 34.58 20.46 -6.23
C ASN A 473 33.76 21.77 -6.31
N HIS A 474 33.56 22.30 -7.48
CA HIS A 474 32.80 23.53 -7.67
C HIS A 474 31.62 23.29 -8.60
N PHE A 475 30.41 23.44 -8.04
CA PHE A 475 29.14 23.15 -8.70
C PHE A 475 28.21 24.38 -8.64
N GLY A 476 28.75 25.57 -8.79
CA GLY A 476 27.97 26.81 -8.81
C GLY A 476 27.12 27.00 -7.57
N LEU A 477 25.81 27.14 -7.76
CA LEU A 477 24.85 27.38 -6.68
C LEU A 477 24.82 26.27 -5.60
N LEU A 478 25.28 25.06 -5.91
CA LEU A 478 25.34 23.98 -4.91
C LEU A 478 26.44 24.16 -3.86
N ASN A 479 27.34 25.12 -4.04
CA ASN A 479 28.37 25.46 -3.07
C ASN A 479 27.99 26.64 -2.15
N GLU A 480 26.86 27.29 -2.43
CA GLU A 480 26.35 28.39 -1.60
C GLU A 480 25.78 27.88 -0.27
N PRO A 481 25.78 28.69 0.81
CA PRO A 481 25.21 28.28 2.10
C PRO A 481 23.74 27.91 2.06
N GLU A 482 22.95 28.53 1.19
CA GLU A 482 21.51 28.30 1.01
C GLU A 482 21.20 27.08 0.15
N ALA A 483 22.19 26.52 -0.52
CA ALA A 483 22.03 25.46 -1.51
C ALA A 483 21.30 24.23 -0.99
N LYS A 484 21.50 23.86 0.29
CA LYS A 484 20.76 22.75 0.91
C LYS A 484 19.25 22.95 0.84
N ARG A 485 18.77 24.16 1.11
CA ARG A 485 17.35 24.52 1.05
C ARG A 485 16.81 24.56 -0.37
N TRP A 486 17.58 25.17 -1.29
CA TRP A 486 17.22 25.19 -2.70
C TRP A 486 17.10 23.77 -3.27
N LEU A 487 18.03 22.89 -2.90
CA LEU A 487 18.01 21.49 -3.30
C LEU A 487 16.79 20.75 -2.70
N ALA A 488 16.53 20.95 -1.41
CA ALA A 488 15.35 20.37 -0.75
C ALA A 488 14.06 20.86 -1.42
N ASN A 489 13.95 22.17 -1.68
CA ASN A 489 12.80 22.75 -2.37
C ASN A 489 12.60 22.15 -3.76
N MET A 490 13.66 22.02 -4.55
CA MET A 490 13.63 21.39 -5.87
C MET A 490 13.15 19.94 -5.80
N LEU A 491 13.69 19.17 -4.86
CA LEU A 491 13.33 17.75 -4.69
C LEU A 491 11.86 17.56 -4.31
N VAL A 492 11.31 18.41 -3.42
CA VAL A 492 9.88 18.29 -3.02
C VAL A 492 8.93 18.91 -4.06
N SER A 493 9.43 19.60 -5.07
CA SER A 493 8.63 20.26 -6.10
C SER A 493 8.17 19.31 -7.21
N ALA A 494 8.79 18.14 -7.37
CA ALA A 494 8.37 17.11 -8.32
C ALA A 494 7.11 16.37 -7.83
N ARG A 495 6.06 16.31 -8.67
CA ARG A 495 4.83 15.57 -8.31
C ARG A 495 4.91 14.10 -8.67
N TYR A 496 5.42 13.75 -9.84
CA TYR A 496 5.38 12.39 -10.36
C TYR A 496 6.75 11.83 -10.71
N ARG A 497 7.62 12.63 -11.32
CA ARG A 497 8.89 12.15 -11.85
C ARG A 497 9.98 13.20 -11.77
N MET A 498 11.17 12.75 -11.44
CA MET A 498 12.38 13.54 -11.53
C MET A 498 13.41 12.82 -12.41
N THR A 499 14.01 13.55 -13.34
CA THR A 499 15.13 13.08 -14.15
C THR A 499 16.35 13.92 -13.80
N ILE A 500 17.41 13.30 -13.32
CA ILE A 500 18.69 13.97 -13.04
C ILE A 500 19.60 13.73 -14.24
N VAL A 501 20.14 14.79 -14.80
CA VAL A 501 21.11 14.74 -15.91
C VAL A 501 22.47 15.20 -15.41
N SER A 502 23.50 14.43 -15.68
CA SER A 502 24.87 14.70 -15.23
C SER A 502 25.90 14.20 -16.24
N CYS A 503 27.05 14.87 -16.31
CA CYS A 503 28.22 14.39 -17.07
C CYS A 503 29.16 13.49 -16.26
N PHE A 504 28.82 13.14 -15.03
CA PHE A 504 29.61 12.29 -14.15
C PHE A 504 28.71 11.50 -13.20
N SER A 505 29.22 10.42 -12.69
CA SER A 505 28.54 9.57 -11.70
C SER A 505 28.99 9.89 -10.27
N ALA A 506 28.33 9.29 -9.27
CA ALA A 506 28.74 9.39 -7.87
C ALA A 506 30.19 8.94 -7.64
N TYR A 507 30.66 7.96 -8.40
CA TYR A 507 32.02 7.41 -8.30
C TYR A 507 33.11 8.34 -8.81
N ASP A 508 32.76 9.34 -9.63
CA ASP A 508 33.69 10.32 -10.18
C ASP A 508 33.88 11.51 -9.25
N LEU A 509 33.02 11.65 -8.22
CA LEU A 509 33.08 12.74 -7.27
C LEU A 509 34.28 12.58 -6.35
N PRO A 510 35.04 13.64 -6.11
CA PRO A 510 36.06 13.64 -5.09
C PRO A 510 35.42 13.54 -3.71
N GLU A 511 36.17 13.08 -2.68
CA GLU A 511 35.66 13.04 -1.29
C GLU A 511 35.19 14.44 -0.87
N LEU A 512 33.87 14.64 -0.87
CA LEU A 512 33.23 15.88 -0.47
C LEU A 512 33.09 15.86 1.07
N ARG A 513 33.82 16.73 1.76
CA ARG A 513 33.74 16.85 3.22
C ARG A 513 32.96 18.10 3.56
N GLY A 514 31.93 17.95 4.40
CA GLY A 514 31.17 19.06 4.94
C GLY A 514 29.65 18.96 4.74
N GLU A 515 28.94 19.94 5.27
CA GLU A 515 27.47 20.06 5.17
C GLU A 515 27.00 20.81 3.91
N SER A 516 27.89 21.00 2.92
CA SER A 516 27.49 21.69 1.68
C SER A 516 26.53 20.82 0.85
N ALA A 517 25.64 21.46 0.08
CA ALA A 517 24.68 20.74 -0.76
C ALA A 517 25.37 19.87 -1.81
N SER A 518 26.62 20.19 -2.19
CA SER A 518 27.43 19.34 -3.07
C SER A 518 27.68 17.93 -2.52
N ALA A 519 27.68 17.75 -1.18
CA ALA A 519 27.79 16.44 -0.56
C ALA A 519 26.58 15.56 -0.83
N TYR A 520 25.39 16.13 -1.03
CA TYR A 520 24.19 15.39 -1.38
C TYR A 520 24.18 14.91 -2.83
N LEU A 521 25.02 15.48 -3.71
CA LEU A 521 25.16 15.01 -5.10
C LEU A 521 25.62 13.56 -5.15
N GLU A 522 26.48 13.12 -4.24
CA GLU A 522 26.93 11.73 -4.19
C GLU A 522 25.72 10.79 -3.98
N THR A 523 24.82 11.14 -3.06
CA THR A 523 23.60 10.35 -2.83
C THR A 523 22.64 10.40 -4.00
N LEU A 524 22.45 11.57 -4.62
CA LEU A 524 21.56 11.74 -5.78
C LEU A 524 22.05 11.06 -7.05
N LEU A 525 23.37 10.98 -7.25
CA LEU A 525 23.99 10.38 -8.42
C LEU A 525 24.31 8.89 -8.24
N ARG A 526 24.10 8.31 -7.06
CA ARG A 526 24.18 6.87 -6.90
C ARG A 526 23.01 6.23 -7.64
N PRO A 527 23.27 5.19 -8.46
CA PRO A 527 22.19 4.41 -9.03
C PRO A 527 21.33 3.87 -7.89
N ILE A 528 20.08 4.27 -7.85
CA ILE A 528 19.12 3.70 -6.92
C ILE A 528 18.78 2.33 -7.50
N TYR A 529 19.55 1.31 -7.12
CA TYR A 529 19.15 -0.06 -7.35
C TYR A 529 17.93 -0.30 -6.45
N ASN A 530 16.88 -0.84 -7.04
CA ASN A 530 15.85 -1.54 -6.30
C ASN A 530 16.51 -2.76 -5.61
N GLU A 531 17.29 -2.52 -4.57
CA GLU A 531 17.42 -3.55 -3.54
C GLU A 531 15.98 -3.77 -3.13
N SER A 532 15.48 -4.95 -3.43
CA SER A 532 14.15 -5.38 -3.05
C SER A 532 13.90 -4.85 -1.65
N VAL A 533 12.92 -3.95 -1.51
CA VAL A 533 12.50 -3.40 -0.22
C VAL A 533 11.72 -4.51 0.50
N GLU A 534 12.31 -5.69 0.56
CA GLU A 534 11.95 -6.73 1.50
C GLU A 534 12.53 -6.28 2.82
N SER A 535 11.70 -5.61 3.61
CA SER A 535 12.12 -5.21 4.95
C SER A 535 12.23 -6.48 5.79
N ASP A 536 13.44 -6.84 6.17
CA ASP A 536 13.73 -7.90 7.14
C ASP A 536 13.08 -7.63 8.53
N THR A 537 12.38 -6.52 8.68
CA THR A 537 11.79 -6.04 9.94
C THR A 537 10.26 -6.10 10.00
N PHE A 538 9.59 -6.56 8.93
CA PHE A 538 8.14 -6.70 8.97
C PHE A 538 7.78 -8.02 9.67
N GLU A 539 7.20 -7.93 10.87
CA GLU A 539 6.57 -9.07 11.53
C GLU A 539 5.31 -9.44 10.74
N SER A 540 5.38 -10.57 10.04
CA SER A 540 4.25 -11.07 9.26
C SER A 540 3.11 -11.48 10.21
N ASP A 541 1.94 -10.90 9.99
CA ASP A 541 0.71 -11.32 10.67
C ASP A 541 0.35 -12.76 10.23
N PRO A 542 0.11 -13.71 11.16
CA PRO A 542 -0.16 -15.11 10.81
C PRO A 542 -1.36 -15.29 9.86
N MET A 543 -2.42 -14.47 9.97
CA MET A 543 -3.58 -14.54 9.08
C MET A 543 -3.23 -14.05 7.68
N LEU A 544 -2.44 -12.97 7.56
CA LEU A 544 -1.97 -12.48 6.28
C LEU A 544 -0.99 -13.45 5.63
N ALA A 545 -0.11 -14.08 6.40
CA ALA A 545 0.83 -15.09 5.91
C ALA A 545 0.08 -16.33 5.37
N ASP A 546 -1.01 -16.76 6.01
CA ASP A 546 -1.85 -17.83 5.47
C ASP A 546 -2.54 -17.41 4.18
N LEU A 547 -3.12 -16.22 4.16
CA LEU A 547 -3.75 -15.65 2.95
C LEU A 547 -2.71 -15.55 1.80
N ALA A 548 -1.50 -15.08 2.09
CA ALA A 548 -0.40 -14.99 1.12
C ALA A 548 -0.02 -16.36 0.54
N ARG A 549 0.06 -17.41 1.39
CA ARG A 549 0.32 -18.79 0.93
C ARG A 549 -0.76 -19.31 -0.01
N ARG A 550 -2.04 -19.00 0.26
CA ARG A 550 -3.18 -19.40 -0.58
C ARG A 550 -3.17 -18.66 -1.92
N LEU A 551 -2.91 -17.36 -1.92
CA LEU A 551 -2.77 -16.57 -3.13
C LEU A 551 -1.62 -17.06 -4.02
N LYS A 552 -0.47 -17.41 -3.43
CA LYS A 552 0.68 -18.00 -4.15
C LYS A 552 0.31 -19.31 -4.85
N ARG A 553 -0.62 -20.12 -4.30
CA ARG A 553 -1.11 -21.36 -4.95
C ARG A 553 -1.87 -21.09 -6.24
N PHE A 554 -2.48 -19.92 -6.38
CA PHE A 554 -3.13 -19.48 -7.62
C PHE A 554 -2.16 -18.86 -8.63
N GLY A 555 -0.84 -18.90 -8.38
CA GLY A 555 0.16 -18.29 -9.25
C GLY A 555 0.26 -16.76 -9.12
N ILE A 556 -0.33 -16.19 -8.07
CA ILE A 556 -0.28 -14.75 -7.78
C ILE A 556 1.05 -14.42 -7.11
N ARG A 557 1.74 -13.39 -7.60
CA ARG A 557 2.91 -12.83 -6.90
C ARG A 557 2.43 -12.08 -5.67
N VAL A 558 2.95 -12.45 -4.51
CA VAL A 558 2.55 -11.84 -3.23
C VAL A 558 3.78 -11.37 -2.48
N VAL A 559 3.74 -10.14 -2.00
CA VAL A 559 4.76 -9.51 -1.15
C VAL A 559 4.09 -9.00 0.12
N GLU A 560 4.61 -9.41 1.27
CA GLU A 560 4.19 -8.97 2.59
C GLU A 560 5.10 -7.83 3.06
N GLY A 561 4.53 -6.82 3.72
CA GLY A 561 5.31 -5.72 4.30
C GLY A 561 5.98 -4.80 3.28
N PHE A 562 5.42 -4.65 2.07
CA PHE A 562 6.04 -3.83 1.04
C PHE A 562 6.27 -2.39 1.51
N GLY A 563 7.52 -1.96 1.41
CA GLY A 563 7.95 -0.66 1.89
C GLY A 563 7.76 -0.45 3.39
N ALA A 564 7.68 -1.50 4.19
CA ALA A 564 7.40 -1.49 5.63
C ALA A 564 6.06 -0.82 6.03
N ARG A 565 5.18 -0.53 5.06
CA ARG A 565 3.93 0.22 5.29
C ARG A 565 2.69 -0.43 4.69
N ILE A 566 2.86 -1.27 3.68
CA ILE A 566 1.76 -1.98 3.03
C ILE A 566 1.74 -3.41 3.54
N PRO A 567 0.68 -3.84 4.22
CA PRO A 567 0.62 -5.16 4.82
C PRO A 567 0.79 -6.30 3.82
N LEU A 568 0.07 -6.23 2.68
CA LEU A 568 0.10 -7.26 1.65
C LEU A 568 -0.14 -6.66 0.27
N VAL A 569 0.71 -7.00 -0.69
CA VAL A 569 0.51 -6.72 -2.11
C VAL A 569 0.35 -8.03 -2.85
N ALA A 570 -0.70 -8.12 -3.68
CA ALA A 570 -0.94 -9.24 -4.58
C ALA A 570 -0.94 -8.74 -6.03
N SER A 571 -0.21 -9.39 -6.94
CA SER A 571 -0.19 -8.99 -8.34
C SER A 571 -0.26 -10.18 -9.29
N PHE A 572 -0.97 -9.96 -10.40
CA PHE A 572 -1.10 -10.92 -11.49
C PHE A 572 -1.19 -10.18 -12.83
N GLY A 573 -0.33 -10.55 -13.77
CA GLY A 573 -0.19 -9.82 -15.03
C GLY A 573 0.22 -8.37 -14.79
N ASN A 574 -0.58 -7.43 -15.28
CA ASN A 574 -0.35 -5.98 -15.12
C ASN A 574 -1.19 -5.34 -14.00
N GLN A 575 -1.85 -6.14 -13.18
CA GLN A 575 -2.67 -5.65 -12.09
C GLN A 575 -1.99 -5.88 -10.74
N SER A 576 -1.91 -4.82 -9.93
CA SER A 576 -1.40 -4.86 -8.57
C SER A 576 -2.48 -4.41 -7.60
N LEU A 577 -2.77 -5.24 -6.62
CA LEU A 577 -3.79 -5.04 -5.62
C LEU A 577 -3.14 -4.97 -4.24
N LEU A 578 -3.36 -3.86 -3.55
CA LEU A 578 -3.04 -3.72 -2.14
C LEU A 578 -4.17 -4.31 -1.32
N VAL A 579 -3.85 -5.24 -0.44
CA VAL A 579 -4.78 -5.87 0.49
C VAL A 579 -4.52 -5.33 1.89
N GLU A 580 -5.48 -4.59 2.42
CA GLU A 580 -5.38 -3.94 3.73
C GLU A 580 -6.37 -4.58 4.71
N PRO A 581 -5.89 -5.21 5.78
CA PRO A 581 -6.76 -5.78 6.81
C PRO A 581 -7.39 -4.68 7.69
N ASP A 582 -8.57 -4.95 8.24
CA ASP A 582 -9.32 -4.00 9.04
C ASP A 582 -8.66 -3.67 10.40
N TRP A 583 -7.76 -4.52 10.87
CA TRP A 583 -6.98 -4.30 12.09
C TRP A 583 -5.68 -3.54 11.87
N SER A 584 -5.24 -3.36 10.62
CA SER A 584 -4.10 -2.50 10.33
C SER A 584 -4.45 -1.04 10.56
N ASN A 585 -3.47 -0.27 11.01
CA ASN A 585 -3.62 1.17 11.26
C ASN A 585 -4.79 1.49 12.22
N ALA A 586 -4.99 0.66 13.25
CA ALA A 586 -6.08 0.84 14.22
C ALA A 586 -5.96 2.13 15.04
N GLU A 587 -4.75 2.71 15.13
CA GLU A 587 -4.45 3.97 15.80
C GLU A 587 -4.95 5.21 15.02
N LEU A 588 -5.25 5.07 13.73
CA LEU A 588 -5.76 6.16 12.90
C LEU A 588 -7.25 6.40 13.19
N ASP A 589 -7.67 7.66 13.06
CA ASP A 589 -9.09 7.98 13.14
C ASP A 589 -9.90 7.37 11.99
N LEU A 590 -11.21 7.33 12.13
CA LEU A 590 -12.10 6.66 11.19
C LEU A 590 -12.06 7.31 9.79
N THR A 591 -11.99 8.65 9.75
CA THR A 591 -11.91 9.41 8.49
C THR A 591 -10.62 9.09 7.75
N GLU A 592 -9.51 9.04 8.47
CA GLU A 592 -8.22 8.69 7.91
C GLU A 592 -8.23 7.26 7.37
N ARG A 593 -8.70 6.31 8.19
CA ARG A 593 -8.66 4.88 7.89
C ARG A 593 -9.61 4.46 6.75
N ILE A 594 -10.81 5.07 6.68
CA ILE A 594 -11.83 4.63 5.72
C ILE A 594 -11.83 5.50 4.46
N ARG A 595 -11.52 6.79 4.55
CA ARG A 595 -11.61 7.72 3.42
C ARG A 595 -10.25 8.19 2.89
N LEU A 596 -9.42 8.81 3.76
CA LEU A 596 -8.23 9.52 3.28
C LEU A 596 -7.13 8.57 2.83
N ARG A 597 -6.80 7.56 3.63
CA ARG A 597 -5.77 6.58 3.29
C ARG A 597 -6.13 5.73 2.07
N PRO A 598 -7.34 5.15 1.94
CA PRO A 598 -7.72 4.46 0.72
C PRO A 598 -7.73 5.34 -0.53
N ALA A 599 -8.10 6.62 -0.38
CA ALA A 599 -8.06 7.59 -1.49
C ALA A 599 -6.62 7.89 -1.90
N LEU A 600 -5.71 8.09 -0.94
CA LEU A 600 -4.29 8.29 -1.19
C LEU A 600 -3.68 7.09 -1.92
N LEU A 601 -3.91 5.86 -1.41
CA LEU A 601 -3.36 4.65 -2.01
C LEU A 601 -3.85 4.43 -3.44
N ARG A 602 -5.13 4.68 -3.72
CA ARG A 602 -5.66 4.66 -5.10
C ARG A 602 -4.99 5.72 -5.98
N HIS A 603 -4.74 6.92 -5.42
CA HIS A 603 -4.04 7.98 -6.14
C HIS A 603 -2.57 7.63 -6.44
N LEU A 604 -1.95 6.79 -5.59
CA LEU A 604 -0.61 6.22 -5.81
C LEU A 604 -0.61 5.03 -6.79
N GLY A 605 -1.74 4.77 -7.46
CA GLY A 605 -1.88 3.76 -8.50
C GLY A 605 -2.24 2.35 -8.01
N TRP A 606 -2.48 2.16 -6.71
CA TRP A 606 -2.87 0.86 -6.18
C TRP A 606 -4.32 0.52 -6.49
N GLY A 607 -4.57 -0.71 -6.96
CA GLY A 607 -5.84 -1.36 -6.69
C GLY A 607 -5.97 -1.53 -5.17
N TYR A 608 -7.10 -1.19 -4.58
CA TYR A 608 -7.28 -1.26 -3.13
C TYR A 608 -8.38 -2.26 -2.77
N GLN A 609 -8.07 -3.18 -1.85
CA GLN A 609 -8.99 -4.15 -1.29
C GLN A 609 -8.87 -4.18 0.21
N ARG A 610 -9.96 -3.86 0.90
CA ARG A 610 -10.05 -4.08 2.33
C ARG A 610 -10.52 -5.51 2.58
N VAL A 611 -9.95 -6.13 3.61
CA VAL A 611 -10.31 -7.47 4.10
C VAL A 611 -10.57 -7.40 5.59
N TYR A 612 -11.53 -8.18 6.04
CA TYR A 612 -11.96 -8.13 7.44
C TYR A 612 -11.42 -9.35 8.20
N SER A 613 -11.03 -9.13 9.46
CA SER A 613 -10.46 -10.16 10.33
C SER A 613 -11.35 -11.38 10.42
N PHE A 614 -12.66 -11.18 10.62
CA PHE A 614 -13.61 -12.28 10.77
C PHE A 614 -13.76 -13.12 9.50
N GLU A 615 -13.68 -12.52 8.30
CA GLU A 615 -13.77 -13.29 7.06
C GLU A 615 -12.51 -14.10 6.78
N ILE A 616 -11.32 -13.51 7.02
CA ILE A 616 -10.06 -14.26 6.88
C ILE A 616 -9.98 -15.39 7.88
N PHE A 617 -10.43 -15.16 9.11
CA PHE A 617 -10.41 -16.16 10.14
C PHE A 617 -11.41 -17.30 9.86
N SER A 618 -12.61 -16.97 9.36
CA SER A 618 -13.66 -17.95 9.06
C SER A 618 -13.39 -18.77 7.80
N ASP A 619 -13.03 -18.11 6.71
CA ASP A 619 -12.76 -18.75 5.42
C ASP A 619 -11.69 -18.01 4.61
N PRO A 620 -10.40 -18.21 4.94
CA PRO A 620 -9.31 -17.59 4.23
C PRO A 620 -9.20 -18.04 2.76
N GLN A 621 -9.77 -19.21 2.42
CA GLN A 621 -9.78 -19.70 1.05
C GLN A 621 -10.73 -18.88 0.17
N LEU A 622 -11.92 -18.58 0.64
CA LEU A 622 -12.90 -17.74 -0.06
C LEU A 622 -12.34 -16.32 -0.29
N VAL A 623 -11.66 -15.75 0.72
CA VAL A 623 -11.01 -14.44 0.59
C VAL A 623 -9.93 -14.48 -0.49
N ALA A 624 -9.11 -15.53 -0.52
CA ALA A 624 -8.07 -15.70 -1.54
C ALA A 624 -8.66 -15.85 -2.96
N GLU A 625 -9.75 -16.61 -3.11
CA GLU A 625 -10.46 -16.77 -4.38
C GLU A 625 -11.04 -15.43 -4.89
N ARG A 626 -11.68 -14.66 -4.00
CA ARG A 626 -12.22 -13.32 -4.32
C ARG A 626 -11.11 -12.36 -4.79
N ILE A 627 -9.98 -12.34 -4.12
CA ILE A 627 -8.81 -11.54 -4.51
C ILE A 627 -8.25 -12.01 -5.85
N GLY A 628 -8.13 -13.32 -6.06
CA GLY A 628 -7.64 -13.90 -7.31
C GLY A 628 -8.54 -13.57 -8.50
N ILE A 629 -9.85 -13.69 -8.36
CA ILE A 629 -10.83 -13.31 -9.39
C ILE A 629 -10.70 -11.83 -9.71
N ARG A 630 -10.56 -10.98 -8.71
CA ARG A 630 -10.39 -9.54 -8.90
C ARG A 630 -9.10 -9.18 -9.65
N LEU A 631 -8.05 -9.98 -9.50
CA LEU A 631 -6.79 -9.86 -10.25
C LEU A 631 -6.85 -10.48 -11.65
N GLY A 632 -7.99 -11.10 -12.03
CA GLY A 632 -8.19 -11.70 -13.34
C GLY A 632 -7.65 -13.13 -13.45
N VAL A 633 -7.41 -13.81 -12.32
CA VAL A 633 -7.08 -15.24 -12.34
C VAL A 633 -8.33 -16.07 -12.59
N GLU A 634 -8.27 -17.01 -13.50
CA GLU A 634 -9.36 -17.97 -13.73
C GLU A 634 -9.38 -18.99 -12.58
N ILE A 635 -10.22 -18.72 -11.60
CA ILE A 635 -10.45 -19.61 -10.45
C ILE A 635 -11.86 -20.14 -10.58
N THR A 636 -12.02 -21.46 -10.52
CA THR A 636 -13.35 -22.06 -10.30
C THR A 636 -13.68 -21.87 -8.84
N PRO A 637 -14.68 -21.03 -8.50
CA PRO A 637 -15.00 -20.78 -7.10
C PRO A 637 -15.32 -22.11 -6.41
N THR A 638 -14.72 -22.34 -5.27
CA THR A 638 -15.12 -23.45 -4.40
C THR A 638 -16.58 -23.19 -4.05
N MET A 639 -17.50 -24.06 -4.49
CA MET A 639 -18.90 -23.92 -4.12
C MET A 639 -18.92 -23.79 -2.60
N LEU A 640 -19.33 -22.63 -2.11
CA LEU A 640 -19.65 -22.42 -0.72
C LEU A 640 -20.40 -23.65 -0.23
N ASN A 641 -19.93 -24.25 0.83
CA ASN A 641 -20.72 -25.21 1.56
C ASN A 641 -21.85 -24.39 2.23
N THR A 642 -22.76 -23.90 1.39
CA THR A 642 -23.96 -23.15 1.75
C THR A 642 -24.83 -23.91 2.74
N GLN A 643 -24.51 -25.20 2.97
CA GLN A 643 -25.14 -25.98 4.02
C GLN A 643 -24.75 -25.50 5.44
N ALA A 644 -23.59 -24.86 5.66
CA ALA A 644 -23.26 -24.31 6.98
C ALA A 644 -24.00 -22.97 7.21
N VAL A 645 -24.07 -22.12 6.18
CA VAL A 645 -24.78 -20.82 6.25
C VAL A 645 -26.29 -21.04 6.10
N ALA A 646 -26.74 -21.95 5.22
CA ALA A 646 -28.16 -22.30 5.09
C ALA A 646 -28.73 -23.00 6.33
N ARG A 647 -27.91 -23.78 7.08
CA ARG A 647 -28.36 -24.34 8.36
C ARG A 647 -28.62 -23.28 9.42
N VAL A 648 -27.90 -22.18 9.42
CA VAL A 648 -28.19 -21.03 10.30
C VAL A 648 -29.45 -20.29 9.85
N PHE A 649 -29.76 -20.27 8.56
CA PHE A 649 -30.98 -19.62 8.02
C PHE A 649 -32.24 -20.54 8.10
N GLU A 650 -32.09 -21.85 7.95
CA GLU A 650 -33.21 -22.80 8.06
C GLU A 650 -33.63 -23.09 9.51
N ASP A 651 -32.73 -22.94 10.48
CA ASP A 651 -33.07 -23.12 11.89
C ASP A 651 -33.73 -21.90 12.57
N THR A 652 -33.78 -20.73 11.90
CA THR A 652 -34.34 -19.52 12.52
C THR A 652 -35.82 -19.28 12.24
N ASP A 653 -36.38 -19.73 11.11
CA ASP A 653 -37.77 -19.39 10.76
C ASP A 653 -38.77 -20.57 10.85
N SER A 654 -38.32 -21.83 10.80
CA SER A 654 -39.21 -22.96 10.86
C SER A 654 -39.24 -23.71 12.20
N ALA A 655 -38.23 -23.53 13.06
CA ALA A 655 -38.14 -24.23 14.36
C ALA A 655 -38.84 -23.48 15.50
N TRP A 656 -39.13 -22.18 15.36
CA TRP A 656 -39.76 -21.36 16.40
C TRP A 656 -41.13 -20.84 16.01
N GLY A 657 -41.96 -21.63 15.37
CA GLY A 657 -43.39 -21.47 15.18
C GLY A 657 -44.04 -20.17 15.66
N ASP A 658 -43.51 -19.01 15.32
CA ASP A 658 -44.08 -17.75 15.75
C ASP A 658 -44.35 -16.79 14.58
N ASN A 659 -45.60 -16.42 14.56
CA ASN A 659 -46.37 -15.61 13.69
C ASN A 659 -45.67 -14.41 13.00
N GLN A 660 -45.85 -14.36 11.71
CA GLN A 660 -45.65 -13.19 10.81
C GLN A 660 -46.48 -11.98 11.21
N ASN A 661 -46.35 -11.34 12.33
CA ASN A 661 -47.04 -10.05 12.55
C ASN A 661 -46.52 -9.19 13.71
N GLY A 662 -45.30 -9.39 14.20
CA GLY A 662 -44.92 -8.69 15.44
C GLY A 662 -44.06 -7.44 15.30
N ASN A 663 -43.19 -7.31 14.30
CA ASN A 663 -42.13 -6.31 14.35
C ASN A 663 -42.35 -5.07 13.45
N ASP A 664 -43.03 -5.22 12.34
CA ASP A 664 -43.32 -4.10 11.43
C ASP A 664 -44.32 -3.08 12.00
N ASP A 665 -45.27 -3.56 12.82
CA ASP A 665 -46.25 -2.67 13.48
C ASP A 665 -45.65 -1.92 14.69
N ARG A 666 -44.64 -2.49 15.33
CA ARG A 666 -43.88 -1.83 16.38
C ARG A 666 -42.98 -0.72 15.84
N LEU A 667 -42.28 -0.96 14.74
CA LEU A 667 -41.46 0.04 14.05
C LEU A 667 -42.27 1.18 13.43
N LYS A 668 -43.50 0.93 13.03
CA LYS A 668 -44.43 1.99 12.57
C LYS A 668 -44.96 2.87 13.68
N ASN A 669 -45.09 2.34 14.89
CA ASN A 669 -45.61 3.09 16.06
C ASN A 669 -44.53 3.87 16.80
N ASP A 670 -43.24 3.52 16.65
CA ASP A 670 -42.11 4.20 17.30
C ASP A 670 -41.45 5.29 16.44
N LYS A 671 -42.12 5.75 15.38
CA LYS A 671 -41.61 6.88 14.59
C LYS A 671 -41.73 8.20 15.42
N PRO A 672 -40.62 8.96 15.59
CA PRO A 672 -40.69 10.28 16.21
C PRO A 672 -41.61 11.21 15.39
N PRO A 673 -42.36 12.09 16.05
CA PRO A 673 -43.43 12.88 15.43
C PRO A 673 -42.99 13.94 14.41
N HIS A 674 -41.71 13.97 14.04
CA HIS A 674 -41.14 14.93 13.08
C HIS A 674 -40.61 14.27 11.78
N TRP A 675 -40.97 13.02 11.53
CA TRP A 675 -40.68 12.32 10.27
C TRP A 675 -41.95 12.13 9.47
N GLY A 676 -42.48 13.27 9.00
CA GLY A 676 -43.56 13.37 8.03
C GLY A 676 -43.07 13.87 6.70
#